data_b34eba56994f85d6024a38eb6b494a30
#
_entry.id   b34eba56994f85d6024a38eb6b494a30
#
_cell.length_a   1.000
_cell.length_b   1.000
_cell.length_c   1.000
_cell.angle_alpha   90.00
_cell.angle_beta   90.00
_cell.angle_gamma   90.00
#
_symmetry.space_group_name_H-M   'P 1'
#
loop_
_entity.id
_entity.type
_entity.pdbx_description
1 polymer ?
#
loop_
_entity_poly.entity_id
_entity_poly.type
_entity_poly.pdbx_seq_one_letter_code
_entity_poly.pdbx_strand_id
1 'polypeptide(L)'
;MARAYPLERVRNIGIAAHIDAGKTTTTERILFYSGVVHKIGEVHDGAAVTDWMAQERERGITITAAAISTSWRDHRINIIDTPGHVDFTIEVERSMRVLDGVIAVFCAVGGVQPQSETVWRQADRYNVPRMVFVNKMDRTGADFLKVYGQIKDRLKATAAPIQLPIGAEGELSGIIDLVKNRAFIYKDELGKDIEETDIPASMADEAAEWRAKLMETIAETDEELIEQFLDTGELTEEQLRKGIREGVLKHGLVPMLCGSAFKNKGVQLLLDAVVDYLPAPVDVPPIQGLLPDGTEAVRPADDNAPFSALAFKVMADPFGKLTFVRIYSGVLQKGSYVLNSTKDKKERISRLIVLKADDREEVDELRAGDLGAVLGLKDTTTGDTLCVDADPIILESLYIPEPVISVAVEPKTKGDMEKLSKALQSLSEEDPTFRVRTDPETSQTVIAGMGELHLEILVDRMLREFKVEANIGAPQVSYRETIRGSAKGEGKFARQTGGKGQYGHVVIEMEPGEPGSGFEFVNKIVGGVVPKEYIGPAEAGMKETCQSGVIAGFPMIDVRVTMVDGSYHDVDSSEMAFKIAGSMAFKDGVKKCNPVLLEPMMKVEVEVPEDYLGSIIGDLSSRRGQVEGQSVEDGQSKVQSKVPLAEMFGYATQLRSMTQGRGIFSMEFSHYEEVPRNVAEAIISKNQGNS
;
A
#
# COMPACT_ATOMS: atom_id res chain seq x y z
N MET A 1 24.74 6.66 -25.53
CA MET A 1 24.10 6.01 -26.71
C MET A 1 22.71 6.58 -26.94
N ALA A 2 22.10 6.43 -28.13
CA ALA A 2 20.71 6.81 -28.33
C ALA A 2 19.81 5.85 -27.48
N ARG A 3 18.66 6.35 -27.01
CA ARG A 3 17.65 5.51 -26.32
C ARG A 3 17.15 4.42 -27.27
N ALA A 4 16.89 3.22 -26.74
CA ALA A 4 16.23 2.16 -27.50
C ALA A 4 14.76 2.52 -27.82
N TYR A 5 14.10 3.20 -26.90
CA TYR A 5 12.73 3.71 -27.04
C TYR A 5 12.70 5.20 -26.64
N PRO A 6 12.10 6.10 -27.45
CA PRO A 6 11.82 7.47 -27.03
C PRO A 6 11.00 7.49 -25.73
N LEU A 7 11.15 8.53 -24.92
CA LEU A 7 10.51 8.63 -23.61
C LEU A 7 8.97 8.62 -23.71
N GLU A 8 8.43 9.19 -24.78
CA GLU A 8 7.01 9.19 -25.12
C GLU A 8 6.45 7.78 -25.39
N ARG A 9 7.33 6.82 -25.72
CA ARG A 9 6.99 5.44 -25.98
C ARG A 9 7.29 4.50 -24.79
N VAL A 10 7.48 5.04 -23.61
CA VAL A 10 7.59 4.28 -22.37
C VAL A 10 6.26 4.30 -21.63
N ARG A 11 5.86 3.19 -21.04
CA ARG A 11 4.71 3.06 -20.14
C ARG A 11 5.13 2.34 -18.89
N ASN A 12 5.01 2.99 -17.74
CA ASN A 12 5.26 2.38 -16.43
C ASN A 12 3.90 2.16 -15.78
N ILE A 13 3.42 0.93 -15.82
CA ILE A 13 2.07 0.59 -15.41
C ILE A 13 2.05 -0.39 -14.26
N GLY A 14 1.06 -0.24 -13.39
CA GLY A 14 0.72 -1.23 -12.36
C GLY A 14 -0.51 -2.03 -12.78
N ILE A 15 -0.54 -3.28 -12.34
CA ILE A 15 -1.77 -4.08 -12.40
C ILE A 15 -2.24 -4.28 -10.98
N ALA A 16 -3.40 -3.70 -10.67
CA ALA A 16 -3.98 -3.70 -9.34
C ALA A 16 -5.36 -4.35 -9.36
N ALA A 17 -5.66 -5.16 -8.36
CA ALA A 17 -6.91 -5.91 -8.32
C ALA A 17 -7.23 -6.36 -6.91
N HIS A 18 -8.50 -6.65 -6.66
CA HIS A 18 -8.92 -7.48 -5.53
C HIS A 18 -8.38 -8.91 -5.67
N ILE A 19 -8.28 -9.64 -4.56
CA ILE A 19 -7.94 -11.07 -4.53
C ILE A 19 -8.87 -11.82 -5.48
N ASP A 20 -8.33 -12.74 -6.25
CA ASP A 20 -9.06 -13.55 -7.22
C ASP A 20 -9.75 -12.78 -8.37
N ALA A 21 -9.53 -11.50 -8.59
CA ALA A 21 -10.04 -10.82 -9.78
C ALA A 21 -9.33 -11.24 -11.09
N GLY A 22 -8.23 -12.00 -10.97
CA GLY A 22 -7.47 -12.51 -12.10
C GLY A 22 -6.28 -11.63 -12.51
N LYS A 23 -5.71 -10.91 -11.56
CA LYS A 23 -4.55 -10.05 -11.75
C LYS A 23 -3.37 -10.79 -12.38
N THR A 24 -2.83 -11.80 -11.68
CA THR A 24 -1.70 -12.63 -12.14
C THR A 24 -1.98 -13.27 -13.49
N THR A 25 -3.20 -13.79 -13.70
CA THR A 25 -3.59 -14.33 -15.00
C THR A 25 -3.55 -13.28 -16.10
N THR A 26 -3.99 -12.05 -15.82
CA THR A 26 -3.93 -10.95 -16.80
C THR A 26 -2.47 -10.58 -17.11
N THR A 27 -1.61 -10.49 -16.10
CA THR A 27 -0.18 -10.23 -16.26
C THR A 27 0.49 -11.31 -17.11
N GLU A 28 0.26 -12.58 -16.81
CA GLU A 28 0.78 -13.72 -17.59
C GLU A 28 0.35 -13.68 -19.06
N ARG A 29 -0.90 -13.31 -19.34
CA ARG A 29 -1.40 -13.17 -20.73
C ARG A 29 -0.76 -11.99 -21.45
N ILE A 30 -0.53 -10.87 -20.75
CA ILE A 30 0.21 -9.73 -21.30
C ILE A 30 1.63 -10.17 -21.68
N LEU A 31 2.33 -10.89 -20.83
CA LEU A 31 3.69 -11.40 -21.10
C LEU A 31 3.71 -12.41 -22.26
N PHE A 32 2.68 -13.25 -22.37
CA PHE A 32 2.54 -14.20 -23.47
C PHE A 32 2.33 -13.50 -24.82
N TYR A 33 1.39 -12.56 -24.91
CA TYR A 33 1.11 -11.87 -26.16
C TYR A 33 2.22 -10.92 -26.59
N SER A 34 2.94 -10.35 -25.64
CA SER A 34 4.12 -9.52 -25.91
C SER A 34 5.39 -10.33 -26.26
N GLY A 35 5.31 -11.67 -26.23
CA GLY A 35 6.38 -12.56 -26.66
C GLY A 35 7.50 -12.75 -25.65
N VAL A 36 7.33 -12.28 -24.41
CA VAL A 36 8.30 -12.47 -23.33
C VAL A 36 8.28 -13.91 -22.82
N VAL A 37 7.08 -14.53 -22.78
CA VAL A 37 6.89 -15.93 -22.37
C VAL A 37 6.36 -16.73 -23.56
N HIS A 38 6.92 -17.91 -23.77
CA HIS A 38 6.53 -18.77 -24.91
C HIS A 38 5.39 -19.72 -24.59
N LYS A 39 5.08 -19.94 -23.31
CA LYS A 39 3.98 -20.78 -22.84
C LYS A 39 3.11 -20.00 -21.89
N ILE A 40 1.82 -20.26 -21.92
CA ILE A 40 0.86 -19.71 -20.97
C ILE A 40 1.11 -20.39 -19.62
N GLY A 41 1.50 -19.60 -18.61
CA GLY A 41 1.58 -20.03 -17.22
C GLY A 41 0.18 -20.03 -16.61
N GLU A 42 -0.22 -21.14 -15.98
CA GLU A 42 -1.45 -21.19 -15.18
C GLU A 42 -1.11 -21.01 -13.70
N VAL A 43 -1.79 -20.07 -13.05
CA VAL A 43 -1.58 -19.74 -11.62
C VAL A 43 -1.87 -20.97 -10.75
N HIS A 44 -2.91 -21.75 -11.08
CA HIS A 44 -3.29 -22.94 -10.34
C HIS A 44 -2.25 -24.08 -10.41
N ASP A 45 -1.41 -24.09 -11.42
CA ASP A 45 -0.33 -25.06 -11.58
C ASP A 45 1.00 -24.58 -10.99
N GLY A 46 1.02 -23.39 -10.37
CA GLY A 46 2.23 -22.77 -9.84
C GLY A 46 3.28 -22.42 -10.91
N ALA A 47 2.82 -22.21 -12.15
CA ALA A 47 3.69 -21.97 -13.31
C ALA A 47 3.74 -20.48 -13.71
N ALA A 48 3.18 -19.59 -12.89
CA ALA A 48 3.23 -18.15 -13.16
C ALA A 48 4.65 -17.60 -12.98
N VAL A 49 5.12 -16.84 -13.95
CA VAL A 49 6.46 -16.23 -13.95
C VAL A 49 6.54 -15.10 -12.94
N THR A 50 5.43 -14.38 -12.73
CA THR A 50 5.35 -13.27 -11.79
C THR A 50 5.41 -13.70 -10.32
N ASP A 51 4.94 -14.93 -10.02
CA ASP A 51 4.95 -15.49 -8.67
C ASP A 51 6.25 -16.28 -8.45
N TRP A 52 7.34 -15.58 -8.18
CA TRP A 52 8.68 -16.19 -8.07
C TRP A 52 8.96 -16.82 -6.70
N MET A 53 8.25 -16.39 -5.64
CA MET A 53 8.38 -16.97 -4.30
C MET A 53 7.64 -18.31 -4.20
N ALA A 54 8.23 -19.26 -3.45
CA ALA A 54 7.57 -20.54 -3.19
C ALA A 54 6.21 -20.36 -2.51
N GLN A 55 6.11 -19.42 -1.57
CA GLN A 55 4.87 -19.10 -0.85
C GLN A 55 3.77 -18.55 -1.77
N GLU A 56 4.12 -17.74 -2.77
CA GLU A 56 3.17 -17.24 -3.77
C GLU A 56 2.57 -18.39 -4.57
N ARG A 57 3.43 -19.31 -5.05
CA ARG A 57 3.00 -20.49 -5.80
C ARG A 57 2.17 -21.46 -4.98
N GLU A 58 2.55 -21.70 -3.72
CA GLU A 58 1.83 -22.60 -2.81
C GLU A 58 0.45 -22.06 -2.43
N ARG A 59 0.33 -20.73 -2.30
CA ARG A 59 -0.90 -20.06 -1.83
C ARG A 59 -1.76 -19.51 -2.95
N GLY A 60 -1.22 -19.36 -4.15
CA GLY A 60 -1.89 -18.76 -5.32
C GLY A 60 -2.16 -17.27 -5.16
N ILE A 61 -1.35 -16.55 -4.36
CA ILE A 61 -1.47 -15.11 -4.13
C ILE A 61 -0.12 -14.41 -4.37
N THR A 62 -0.14 -13.24 -4.97
CA THR A 62 1.05 -12.38 -5.07
C THR A 62 1.32 -11.74 -3.71
N ILE A 63 2.54 -11.88 -3.21
CA ILE A 63 3.02 -11.35 -1.93
C ILE A 63 3.87 -10.12 -2.15
N THR A 64 4.81 -10.21 -3.11
CA THR A 64 5.75 -9.13 -3.43
C THR A 64 5.51 -8.61 -4.83
N ALA A 65 5.56 -7.29 -4.99
CA ALA A 65 5.46 -6.68 -6.32
C ALA A 65 6.64 -7.11 -7.22
N ALA A 66 6.33 -7.64 -8.40
CA ALA A 66 7.30 -8.00 -9.43
C ALA A 66 7.32 -6.92 -10.51
N ALA A 67 8.53 -6.45 -10.87
CA ALA A 67 8.70 -5.48 -11.97
C ALA A 67 9.25 -6.20 -13.20
N ILE A 68 8.53 -6.15 -14.31
CA ILE A 68 8.88 -6.83 -15.56
C ILE A 68 8.77 -5.87 -16.73
N SER A 69 9.75 -5.92 -17.65
CA SER A 69 9.73 -5.11 -18.87
C SER A 69 9.33 -5.95 -20.08
N THR A 70 8.46 -5.40 -20.91
CA THR A 70 8.03 -5.97 -22.18
C THR A 70 7.90 -4.90 -23.26
N SER A 71 7.51 -5.28 -24.47
CA SER A 71 7.27 -4.35 -25.57
C SER A 71 6.01 -4.68 -26.33
N TRP A 72 5.28 -3.63 -26.78
CA TRP A 72 4.07 -3.73 -27.58
C TRP A 72 3.95 -2.52 -28.53
N ARG A 73 3.68 -2.74 -29.81
CA ARG A 73 3.52 -1.67 -30.82
C ARG A 73 4.63 -0.60 -30.73
N ASP A 74 5.90 -1.02 -30.74
CA ASP A 74 7.08 -0.14 -30.59
C ASP A 74 7.11 0.72 -29.31
N HIS A 75 6.39 0.31 -28.27
CA HIS A 75 6.45 0.90 -26.93
C HIS A 75 7.09 -0.08 -25.96
N ARG A 76 7.89 0.46 -25.04
CA ARG A 76 8.37 -0.28 -23.87
C ARG A 76 7.32 -0.17 -22.77
N ILE A 77 6.88 -1.31 -22.26
CA ILE A 77 5.93 -1.39 -21.17
C ILE A 77 6.64 -2.04 -19.97
N ASN A 78 6.80 -1.27 -18.90
CA ASN A 78 7.27 -1.79 -17.64
C ASN A 78 6.03 -2.05 -16.76
N ILE A 79 5.88 -3.26 -16.29
CA ILE A 79 4.73 -3.73 -15.53
C ILE A 79 5.17 -3.98 -14.10
N ILE A 80 4.46 -3.43 -13.13
CA ILE A 80 4.58 -3.80 -11.73
C ILE A 80 3.31 -4.55 -11.34
N ASP A 81 3.45 -5.85 -11.08
CA ASP A 81 2.37 -6.68 -10.57
C ASP A 81 2.27 -6.50 -9.05
N THR A 82 1.18 -5.87 -8.57
CA THR A 82 1.02 -5.51 -7.16
C THR A 82 0.26 -6.60 -6.39
N PRO A 83 0.54 -6.83 -5.10
CA PRO A 83 -0.29 -7.71 -4.28
C PRO A 83 -1.74 -7.24 -4.20
N GLY A 84 -2.66 -8.19 -4.09
CA GLY A 84 -4.09 -7.90 -3.89
C GLY A 84 -4.53 -7.96 -2.43
N HIS A 85 -3.66 -8.43 -1.50
CA HIS A 85 -4.03 -8.63 -0.10
C HIS A 85 -3.68 -7.42 0.77
N VAL A 86 -4.58 -7.05 1.67
CA VAL A 86 -4.42 -5.87 2.55
C VAL A 86 -3.18 -5.93 3.46
N ASP A 87 -2.73 -7.12 3.84
CA ASP A 87 -1.52 -7.29 4.65
C ASP A 87 -0.25 -6.82 3.93
N PHE A 88 -0.31 -6.66 2.59
CA PHE A 88 0.80 -6.19 1.75
C PHE A 88 0.56 -4.79 1.19
N THR A 89 -0.20 -3.97 1.90
CA THR A 89 -0.53 -2.59 1.50
C THR A 89 0.72 -1.76 1.16
N ILE A 90 1.84 -1.96 1.86
CA ILE A 90 3.09 -1.27 1.58
C ILE A 90 3.65 -1.58 0.18
N GLU A 91 3.50 -2.81 -0.31
CA GLU A 91 3.91 -3.18 -1.65
C GLU A 91 3.10 -2.41 -2.72
N VAL A 92 1.81 -2.21 -2.44
CA VAL A 92 0.92 -1.41 -3.30
C VAL A 92 1.29 0.07 -3.23
N GLU A 93 1.48 0.63 -2.03
CA GLU A 93 1.85 2.04 -1.81
C GLU A 93 3.14 2.40 -2.55
N ARG A 94 4.21 1.61 -2.35
CA ARG A 94 5.48 1.88 -3.02
C ARG A 94 5.45 1.65 -4.53
N SER A 95 4.59 0.75 -5.00
CA SER A 95 4.36 0.57 -6.44
C SER A 95 3.62 1.78 -7.02
N MET A 96 2.52 2.21 -6.41
CA MET A 96 1.74 3.38 -6.87
C MET A 96 2.60 4.64 -6.97
N ARG A 97 3.58 4.81 -6.10
CA ARG A 97 4.48 5.97 -6.08
C ARG A 97 5.37 6.07 -7.32
N VAL A 98 5.68 4.94 -7.97
CA VAL A 98 6.62 4.89 -9.10
C VAL A 98 5.97 4.60 -10.44
N LEU A 99 4.63 4.43 -10.44
CA LEU A 99 3.87 4.18 -11.65
C LEU A 99 3.40 5.48 -12.31
N ASP A 100 3.29 5.46 -13.63
CA ASP A 100 2.69 6.53 -14.41
C ASP A 100 1.21 6.25 -14.70
N GLY A 101 0.79 4.98 -14.68
CA GLY A 101 -0.60 4.58 -14.88
C GLY A 101 -0.93 3.22 -14.27
N VAL A 102 -2.21 2.92 -14.09
CA VAL A 102 -2.69 1.66 -13.47
C VAL A 102 -3.80 1.02 -14.29
N ILE A 103 -3.72 -0.29 -14.44
CA ILE A 103 -4.83 -1.14 -14.86
C ILE A 103 -5.51 -1.68 -13.60
N ALA A 104 -6.72 -1.21 -13.32
CA ALA A 104 -7.55 -1.74 -12.24
C ALA A 104 -8.40 -2.90 -12.77
N VAL A 105 -8.10 -4.11 -12.32
CA VAL A 105 -8.80 -5.33 -12.76
C VAL A 105 -9.95 -5.63 -11.81
N PHE A 106 -11.17 -5.66 -12.33
CA PHE A 106 -12.39 -6.01 -11.59
C PHE A 106 -12.95 -7.35 -12.06
N CYS A 107 -13.52 -8.11 -11.14
CA CYS A 107 -14.26 -9.32 -11.48
C CYS A 107 -15.65 -8.95 -12.01
N ALA A 108 -16.06 -9.48 -13.17
CA ALA A 108 -17.37 -9.21 -13.76
C ALA A 108 -18.55 -9.68 -12.90
N VAL A 109 -18.32 -10.64 -12.01
CA VAL A 109 -19.33 -11.17 -11.06
C VAL A 109 -19.30 -10.38 -9.76
N GLY A 110 -18.12 -10.24 -9.14
CA GLY A 110 -17.94 -9.61 -7.82
C GLY A 110 -17.99 -8.08 -7.84
N GLY A 111 -17.67 -7.46 -8.99
CA GLY A 111 -17.66 -6.00 -9.13
C GLY A 111 -16.69 -5.27 -8.20
N VAL A 112 -17.15 -4.15 -7.64
CA VAL A 112 -16.36 -3.34 -6.71
C VAL A 112 -16.43 -3.94 -5.30
N GLN A 113 -15.29 -4.33 -4.78
CA GLN A 113 -15.10 -4.93 -3.45
C GLN A 113 -14.26 -4.01 -2.54
N PRO A 114 -14.27 -4.19 -1.20
CA PRO A 114 -13.57 -3.28 -0.28
C PRO A 114 -12.08 -3.10 -0.58
N GLN A 115 -11.40 -4.19 -0.99
CA GLN A 115 -9.99 -4.10 -1.37
C GLN A 115 -9.80 -3.28 -2.66
N SER A 116 -10.74 -3.35 -3.60
CA SER A 116 -10.73 -2.50 -4.79
C SER A 116 -10.83 -1.01 -4.42
N GLU A 117 -11.68 -0.67 -3.44
CA GLU A 117 -11.82 0.70 -2.93
C GLU A 117 -10.53 1.18 -2.26
N THR A 118 -9.84 0.30 -1.51
CA THR A 118 -8.57 0.64 -0.86
C THR A 118 -7.49 0.95 -1.89
N VAL A 119 -7.30 0.06 -2.87
CA VAL A 119 -6.33 0.26 -3.96
C VAL A 119 -6.69 1.49 -4.80
N TRP A 120 -7.98 1.74 -5.02
CA TRP A 120 -8.45 2.93 -5.73
C TRP A 120 -8.08 4.23 -5.00
N ARG A 121 -8.31 4.28 -3.68
CA ARG A 121 -7.91 5.43 -2.84
C ARG A 121 -6.39 5.64 -2.80
N GLN A 122 -5.60 4.56 -2.85
CA GLN A 122 -4.15 4.67 -2.98
C GLN A 122 -3.74 5.32 -4.31
N ALA A 123 -4.36 4.90 -5.42
CA ALA A 123 -4.14 5.54 -6.71
C ALA A 123 -4.58 7.01 -6.73
N ASP A 124 -5.67 7.38 -6.03
CA ASP A 124 -6.10 8.77 -5.85
C ASP A 124 -5.07 9.59 -5.07
N ARG A 125 -4.51 9.02 -3.99
CA ARG A 125 -3.48 9.68 -3.17
C ARG A 125 -2.27 10.13 -3.99
N TYR A 126 -1.85 9.30 -4.94
CA TYR A 126 -0.69 9.58 -5.80
C TYR A 126 -1.08 10.17 -7.16
N ASN A 127 -2.36 10.52 -7.36
CA ASN A 127 -2.90 11.04 -8.62
C ASN A 127 -2.52 10.19 -9.84
N VAL A 128 -2.52 8.86 -9.70
CA VAL A 128 -2.15 7.95 -10.78
C VAL A 128 -3.33 7.76 -11.73
N PRO A 129 -3.19 8.13 -13.01
CA PRO A 129 -4.17 7.84 -14.06
C PRO A 129 -4.44 6.35 -14.19
N ARG A 130 -5.69 5.99 -14.48
CA ARG A 130 -6.09 4.57 -14.49
C ARG A 130 -7.05 4.22 -15.59
N MET A 131 -7.07 2.93 -15.93
CA MET A 131 -8.09 2.29 -16.73
C MET A 131 -8.64 1.07 -16.03
N VAL A 132 -9.83 0.65 -16.38
CA VAL A 132 -10.49 -0.52 -15.80
C VAL A 132 -10.52 -1.65 -16.81
N PHE A 133 -10.17 -2.85 -16.37
CA PHE A 133 -10.38 -4.09 -17.11
C PHE A 133 -11.34 -4.98 -16.33
N VAL A 134 -12.58 -5.13 -16.84
CA VAL A 134 -13.58 -6.03 -16.27
C VAL A 134 -13.31 -7.43 -16.79
N ASN A 135 -12.69 -8.24 -15.94
CA ASN A 135 -12.20 -9.57 -16.21
C ASN A 135 -13.22 -10.64 -15.80
N LYS A 136 -13.01 -11.88 -16.24
CA LYS A 136 -13.88 -13.04 -15.96
C LYS A 136 -15.28 -12.92 -16.53
N MET A 137 -15.40 -12.28 -17.68
CA MET A 137 -16.67 -12.21 -18.44
C MET A 137 -17.21 -13.58 -18.87
N ASP A 138 -16.40 -14.63 -18.75
CA ASP A 138 -16.76 -16.03 -19.02
C ASP A 138 -17.46 -16.75 -17.87
N ARG A 139 -17.53 -16.14 -16.67
CA ARG A 139 -18.14 -16.76 -15.50
C ARG A 139 -19.64 -16.52 -15.43
N THR A 140 -20.36 -17.49 -14.86
CA THR A 140 -21.80 -17.36 -14.58
C THR A 140 -22.08 -16.17 -13.67
N GLY A 141 -23.05 -15.34 -14.04
CA GLY A 141 -23.37 -14.09 -13.36
C GLY A 141 -22.48 -12.89 -13.74
N ALA A 142 -21.67 -13.00 -14.80
CA ALA A 142 -20.84 -11.89 -15.28
C ALA A 142 -21.70 -10.79 -15.91
N ASP A 143 -21.56 -9.55 -15.40
CA ASP A 143 -22.30 -8.39 -15.87
C ASP A 143 -21.38 -7.15 -15.93
N PHE A 144 -21.03 -6.72 -17.13
CA PHE A 144 -20.18 -5.57 -17.39
C PHE A 144 -20.84 -4.24 -16.96
N LEU A 145 -22.13 -4.07 -17.24
CA LEU A 145 -22.83 -2.83 -16.96
C LEU A 145 -23.13 -2.65 -15.47
N LYS A 146 -23.35 -3.75 -14.75
CA LYS A 146 -23.44 -3.74 -13.27
C LYS A 146 -22.13 -3.23 -12.66
N VAL A 147 -20.98 -3.71 -13.15
CA VAL A 147 -19.67 -3.25 -12.66
C VAL A 147 -19.44 -1.77 -12.99
N TYR A 148 -19.83 -1.31 -14.18
CA TYR A 148 -19.80 0.10 -14.55
C TYR A 148 -20.61 0.97 -13.57
N GLY A 149 -21.85 0.56 -13.24
CA GLY A 149 -22.67 1.27 -12.27
C GLY A 149 -22.01 1.34 -10.89
N GLN A 150 -21.45 0.23 -10.41
CA GLN A 150 -20.75 0.19 -9.12
C GLN A 150 -19.50 1.09 -9.08
N ILE A 151 -18.73 1.15 -10.16
CA ILE A 151 -17.54 2.02 -10.25
C ILE A 151 -17.96 3.49 -10.16
N LYS A 152 -19.02 3.86 -10.88
CA LYS A 152 -19.57 5.20 -10.86
C LYS A 152 -20.11 5.57 -9.47
N ASP A 153 -20.88 4.68 -8.85
CA ASP A 153 -21.60 4.97 -7.61
C ASP A 153 -20.70 4.87 -6.37
N ARG A 154 -19.86 3.84 -6.27
CA ARG A 154 -19.04 3.56 -5.08
C ARG A 154 -17.67 4.25 -5.13
N LEU A 155 -17.02 4.27 -6.32
CA LEU A 155 -15.71 4.89 -6.48
C LEU A 155 -15.79 6.35 -6.93
N LYS A 156 -17.00 6.86 -7.28
CA LYS A 156 -17.24 8.22 -7.77
C LYS A 156 -16.37 8.59 -8.98
N ALA A 157 -16.03 7.59 -9.80
CA ALA A 157 -15.17 7.76 -10.95
C ALA A 157 -15.96 8.22 -12.18
N THR A 158 -15.33 9.05 -13.02
CA THR A 158 -15.81 9.40 -14.36
C THR A 158 -15.47 8.25 -15.31
N ALA A 159 -16.22 7.14 -15.19
CA ALA A 159 -15.99 5.92 -15.95
C ALA A 159 -16.64 6.01 -17.35
N ALA A 160 -15.88 5.61 -18.37
CA ALA A 160 -16.34 5.60 -19.76
C ALA A 160 -16.12 4.22 -20.39
N PRO A 161 -17.16 3.41 -20.61
CA PRO A 161 -17.07 2.19 -21.39
C PRO A 161 -16.58 2.49 -22.81
N ILE A 162 -15.42 1.94 -23.18
CA ILE A 162 -14.87 2.04 -24.54
C ILE A 162 -15.04 0.71 -25.29
N GLN A 163 -15.52 -0.30 -24.60
CA GLN A 163 -15.80 -1.64 -25.13
C GLN A 163 -17.11 -2.19 -24.56
N LEU A 164 -17.74 -3.12 -25.31
CA LEU A 164 -18.84 -3.93 -24.84
C LEU A 164 -18.54 -5.41 -25.13
N PRO A 165 -18.95 -6.35 -24.24
CA PRO A 165 -18.77 -7.78 -24.49
C PRO A 165 -19.81 -8.27 -25.52
N ILE A 166 -19.42 -9.20 -26.40
CA ILE A 166 -20.34 -9.93 -27.26
C ILE A 166 -20.64 -11.28 -26.61
N GLY A 167 -21.83 -11.38 -26.01
CA GLY A 167 -22.20 -12.49 -25.16
C GLY A 167 -21.56 -12.35 -23.74
N ALA A 168 -22.00 -13.23 -22.87
CA ALA A 168 -21.49 -13.34 -21.49
C ALA A 168 -21.38 -14.81 -21.11
N GLU A 169 -20.69 -15.10 -19.99
CA GLU A 169 -20.54 -16.47 -19.49
C GLU A 169 -19.90 -17.42 -20.55
N GLY A 170 -20.49 -18.59 -20.74
CA GLY A 170 -20.02 -19.56 -21.73
C GLY A 170 -20.17 -19.12 -23.19
N GLU A 171 -20.94 -18.09 -23.44
CA GLU A 171 -21.23 -17.55 -24.78
C GLU A 171 -20.39 -16.35 -25.16
N LEU A 172 -19.45 -15.94 -24.31
CA LEU A 172 -18.52 -14.84 -24.61
C LEU A 172 -17.71 -15.17 -25.87
N SER A 173 -18.05 -14.53 -26.99
CA SER A 173 -17.46 -14.78 -28.31
C SER A 173 -16.53 -13.68 -28.80
N GLY A 174 -16.73 -12.44 -28.35
CA GLY A 174 -15.97 -11.29 -28.84
C GLY A 174 -16.17 -10.04 -28.01
N ILE A 175 -15.67 -8.93 -28.55
CA ILE A 175 -15.71 -7.62 -27.94
C ILE A 175 -16.03 -6.58 -29.03
N ILE A 176 -16.93 -5.66 -28.73
CA ILE A 176 -17.19 -4.47 -29.55
C ILE A 176 -16.26 -3.36 -29.06
N ASP A 177 -15.49 -2.77 -29.95
CA ASP A 177 -14.72 -1.56 -29.71
C ASP A 177 -15.56 -0.35 -30.13
N LEU A 178 -16.01 0.45 -29.18
CA LEU A 178 -16.86 1.62 -29.41
C LEU A 178 -16.09 2.79 -30.05
N VAL A 179 -14.77 2.84 -29.92
CA VAL A 179 -13.92 3.87 -30.55
C VAL A 179 -13.79 3.60 -32.03
N LYS A 180 -13.43 2.39 -32.41
CA LYS A 180 -13.35 1.95 -33.82
C LYS A 180 -14.71 1.71 -34.45
N ASN A 181 -15.74 1.49 -33.66
CA ASN A 181 -17.07 1.05 -34.07
C ASN A 181 -17.04 -0.28 -34.85
N ARG A 182 -16.27 -1.24 -34.30
CA ARG A 182 -16.07 -2.58 -34.93
C ARG A 182 -16.19 -3.67 -33.86
N ALA A 183 -16.42 -4.90 -34.31
CA ALA A 183 -16.44 -6.09 -33.47
C ALA A 183 -15.17 -6.93 -33.69
N PHE A 184 -14.63 -7.47 -32.62
CA PHE A 184 -13.47 -8.38 -32.58
C PHE A 184 -13.93 -9.74 -32.11
N ILE A 185 -13.95 -10.72 -33.00
CA ILE A 185 -14.41 -12.10 -32.74
C ILE A 185 -13.21 -13.03 -32.61
N TYR A 186 -13.12 -13.74 -31.49
CA TYR A 186 -12.05 -14.70 -31.23
C TYR A 186 -12.39 -16.06 -31.80
N LYS A 187 -11.56 -16.57 -32.74
CA LYS A 187 -11.79 -17.81 -33.48
C LYS A 187 -11.10 -19.02 -32.86
N ASP A 188 -10.06 -18.82 -32.09
CA ASP A 188 -9.28 -19.87 -31.46
C ASP A 188 -9.24 -19.72 -29.92
N GLU A 189 -8.93 -20.83 -29.23
CA GLU A 189 -8.85 -20.86 -27.77
C GLU A 189 -7.63 -20.07 -27.19
N LEU A 190 -6.58 -19.91 -27.99
CA LEU A 190 -5.38 -19.15 -27.62
C LEU A 190 -5.55 -17.64 -27.83
N GLY A 191 -6.67 -17.20 -28.41
CA GLY A 191 -6.94 -15.79 -28.66
C GLY A 191 -5.96 -15.14 -29.65
N LYS A 192 -5.30 -15.90 -30.52
CA LYS A 192 -4.37 -15.40 -31.54
C LYS A 192 -5.04 -15.05 -32.86
N ASP A 193 -6.11 -15.78 -33.21
CA ASP A 193 -6.89 -15.56 -34.42
C ASP A 193 -8.09 -14.67 -34.05
N ILE A 194 -7.95 -13.38 -34.32
CA ILE A 194 -8.98 -12.37 -34.05
C ILE A 194 -9.48 -11.80 -35.36
N GLU A 195 -10.76 -11.98 -35.63
CA GLU A 195 -11.44 -11.42 -36.81
C GLU A 195 -12.05 -10.08 -36.46
N GLU A 196 -11.62 -9.02 -37.15
CA GLU A 196 -12.27 -7.70 -37.09
C GLU A 196 -13.43 -7.68 -38.12
N THR A 197 -14.63 -7.41 -37.62
CA THR A 197 -15.86 -7.45 -38.44
C THR A 197 -16.82 -6.34 -38.07
N ASP A 198 -17.93 -6.20 -38.78
CA ASP A 198 -19.00 -5.29 -38.41
C ASP A 198 -19.67 -5.74 -37.11
N ILE A 199 -20.29 -4.80 -36.40
CA ILE A 199 -21.00 -5.07 -35.15
C ILE A 199 -22.20 -5.99 -35.47
N PRO A 200 -22.41 -7.08 -34.72
CA PRO A 200 -23.56 -7.95 -34.91
C PRO A 200 -24.89 -7.18 -34.88
N ALA A 201 -25.81 -7.46 -35.80
CA ALA A 201 -27.09 -6.75 -35.90
C ALA A 201 -27.90 -6.79 -34.58
N SER A 202 -27.75 -7.84 -33.78
CA SER A 202 -28.39 -7.98 -32.46
C SER A 202 -27.89 -7.00 -31.40
N MET A 203 -26.71 -6.41 -31.59
CA MET A 203 -26.11 -5.47 -30.66
C MET A 203 -25.89 -4.07 -31.25
N ALA A 204 -26.39 -3.85 -32.50
CA ALA A 204 -26.14 -2.57 -33.19
C ALA A 204 -26.75 -1.38 -32.45
N ASP A 205 -27.99 -1.53 -31.96
CA ASP A 205 -28.66 -0.44 -31.22
C ASP A 205 -27.99 -0.14 -29.88
N GLU A 206 -27.62 -1.17 -29.11
CA GLU A 206 -26.90 -1.01 -27.84
C GLU A 206 -25.52 -0.38 -28.05
N ALA A 207 -24.77 -0.84 -29.03
CA ALA A 207 -23.46 -0.28 -29.36
C ALA A 207 -23.59 1.18 -29.82
N ALA A 208 -24.61 1.55 -30.61
CA ALA A 208 -24.85 2.92 -31.00
C ALA A 208 -25.19 3.82 -29.81
N GLU A 209 -26.01 3.34 -28.87
CA GLU A 209 -26.35 4.08 -27.64
C GLU A 209 -25.09 4.34 -26.78
N TRP A 210 -24.29 3.29 -26.54
CA TRP A 210 -23.08 3.44 -25.72
C TRP A 210 -21.99 4.26 -26.42
N ARG A 211 -21.88 4.17 -27.75
CA ARG A 211 -20.99 5.04 -28.51
C ARG A 211 -21.41 6.51 -28.43
N ALA A 212 -22.71 6.81 -28.50
CA ALA A 212 -23.22 8.17 -28.34
C ALA A 212 -22.88 8.71 -26.92
N LYS A 213 -23.10 7.94 -25.88
CA LYS A 213 -22.70 8.30 -24.49
C LYS A 213 -21.21 8.51 -24.36
N LEU A 214 -20.39 7.68 -25.00
CA LEU A 214 -18.94 7.86 -25.04
C LEU A 214 -18.56 9.18 -25.72
N MET A 215 -19.12 9.48 -26.89
CA MET A 215 -18.85 10.72 -27.61
C MET A 215 -19.24 11.96 -26.78
N GLU A 216 -20.40 11.93 -26.11
CA GLU A 216 -20.84 13.00 -25.21
C GLU A 216 -19.85 13.20 -24.06
N THR A 217 -19.46 12.12 -23.37
CA THR A 217 -18.48 12.18 -22.27
C THR A 217 -17.10 12.73 -22.75
N ILE A 218 -16.67 12.34 -23.95
CA ILE A 218 -15.38 12.78 -24.49
C ILE A 218 -15.46 14.21 -25.00
N ALA A 219 -16.57 14.62 -25.57
CA ALA A 219 -16.76 16.00 -26.00
C ALA A 219 -16.54 16.99 -24.83
N GLU A 220 -16.98 16.63 -23.61
CA GLU A 220 -16.82 17.47 -22.42
C GLU A 220 -15.34 17.70 -21.99
N THR A 221 -14.38 16.97 -22.55
CA THR A 221 -12.96 17.07 -22.20
C THR A 221 -12.20 18.19 -22.92
N ASP A 222 -12.73 18.72 -24.02
CA ASP A 222 -12.04 19.71 -24.87
C ASP A 222 -13.06 20.61 -25.59
N GLU A 223 -12.82 21.92 -25.59
CA GLU A 223 -13.74 22.93 -26.21
C GLU A 223 -13.94 22.72 -27.73
N GLU A 224 -12.90 22.31 -28.46
CA GLU A 224 -12.99 22.00 -29.88
C GLU A 224 -13.85 20.77 -30.15
N LEU A 225 -13.75 19.73 -29.25
CA LEU A 225 -14.56 18.53 -29.36
C LEU A 225 -16.03 18.78 -29.02
N ILE A 226 -16.32 19.70 -28.05
CA ILE A 226 -17.71 20.13 -27.79
C ILE A 226 -18.31 20.82 -29.01
N GLU A 227 -17.60 21.78 -29.60
CA GLU A 227 -18.10 22.52 -30.75
C GLU A 227 -18.39 21.59 -31.93
N GLN A 228 -17.47 20.66 -32.20
CA GLN A 228 -17.65 19.71 -33.29
C GLN A 228 -18.80 18.71 -33.01
N PHE A 229 -18.92 18.21 -31.81
CA PHE A 229 -19.99 17.29 -31.44
C PHE A 229 -21.37 17.94 -31.53
N LEU A 230 -21.48 19.23 -31.14
CA LEU A 230 -22.72 19.98 -31.26
C LEU A 230 -23.09 20.26 -32.71
N ASP A 231 -22.11 20.49 -33.60
CA ASP A 231 -22.34 20.77 -35.00
C ASP A 231 -22.69 19.54 -35.84
N THR A 232 -22.02 18.40 -35.56
CA THR A 232 -22.12 17.20 -36.42
C THR A 232 -22.87 16.05 -35.78
N GLY A 233 -22.97 16.03 -34.42
CA GLY A 233 -23.46 14.90 -33.63
C GLY A 233 -22.51 13.72 -33.59
N GLU A 234 -21.31 13.81 -34.18
CA GLU A 234 -20.36 12.70 -34.28
C GLU A 234 -18.92 13.18 -34.04
N LEU A 235 -18.11 12.24 -33.49
CA LEU A 235 -16.66 12.38 -33.38
C LEU A 235 -15.98 11.24 -34.16
N THR A 236 -14.91 11.58 -34.86
CA THR A 236 -14.09 10.59 -35.58
C THR A 236 -13.31 9.70 -34.59
N GLU A 237 -12.84 8.53 -35.08
CA GLU A 237 -11.99 7.65 -34.28
C GLU A 237 -10.75 8.37 -33.72
N GLU A 238 -10.10 9.19 -34.54
CA GLU A 238 -8.90 9.95 -34.13
C GLU A 238 -9.21 10.95 -33.02
N GLN A 239 -10.32 11.67 -33.14
CA GLN A 239 -10.79 12.60 -32.11
C GLN A 239 -11.17 11.91 -30.81
N LEU A 240 -11.86 10.76 -30.89
CA LEU A 240 -12.17 9.95 -29.73
C LEU A 240 -10.90 9.46 -29.03
N ARG A 241 -9.91 8.95 -29.80
CA ARG A 241 -8.63 8.52 -29.23
C ARG A 241 -7.90 9.64 -28.52
N LYS A 242 -7.81 10.81 -29.16
CA LYS A 242 -7.20 12.01 -28.58
C LYS A 242 -7.95 12.43 -27.31
N GLY A 243 -9.27 12.56 -27.39
CA GLY A 243 -10.09 13.00 -26.26
C GLY A 243 -10.09 12.04 -25.09
N ILE A 244 -10.11 10.71 -25.33
CA ILE A 244 -9.96 9.70 -24.26
C ILE A 244 -8.60 9.88 -23.57
N ARG A 245 -7.49 10.00 -24.34
CA ARG A 245 -6.17 10.20 -23.79
C ARG A 245 -6.09 11.48 -22.94
N GLU A 246 -6.55 12.59 -23.46
CA GLU A 246 -6.58 13.85 -22.72
C GLU A 246 -7.47 13.78 -21.48
N GLY A 247 -8.63 13.15 -21.59
CA GLY A 247 -9.51 12.87 -20.47
C GLY A 247 -8.83 12.08 -19.36
N VAL A 248 -8.07 11.03 -19.70
CA VAL A 248 -7.30 10.24 -18.75
C VAL A 248 -6.20 11.07 -18.08
N LEU A 249 -5.48 11.87 -18.86
CA LEU A 249 -4.32 12.64 -18.37
C LEU A 249 -4.71 13.87 -17.53
N LYS A 250 -5.80 14.55 -17.88
CA LYS A 250 -6.14 15.87 -17.32
C LYS A 250 -7.43 15.89 -16.50
N HIS A 251 -8.37 15.00 -16.78
CA HIS A 251 -9.74 15.10 -16.28
C HIS A 251 -10.18 13.89 -15.43
N GLY A 252 -9.28 12.95 -15.14
CA GLY A 252 -9.59 11.77 -14.33
C GLY A 252 -10.58 10.82 -14.98
N LEU A 253 -10.72 10.87 -16.32
CA LEU A 253 -11.52 9.90 -17.07
C LEU A 253 -10.94 8.51 -16.93
N VAL A 254 -11.81 7.52 -16.74
CA VAL A 254 -11.43 6.12 -16.56
C VAL A 254 -12.01 5.28 -17.68
N PRO A 255 -11.24 4.95 -18.73
CA PRO A 255 -11.67 4.06 -19.79
C PRO A 255 -11.95 2.66 -19.24
N MET A 256 -13.07 2.07 -19.61
CA MET A 256 -13.45 0.73 -19.20
C MET A 256 -13.41 -0.25 -20.37
N LEU A 257 -12.72 -1.35 -20.16
CA LEU A 257 -12.55 -2.46 -21.08
C LEU A 257 -13.12 -3.74 -20.46
N CYS A 258 -13.37 -4.75 -21.28
CA CYS A 258 -13.88 -6.03 -20.82
C CYS A 258 -13.12 -7.21 -21.45
N GLY A 259 -13.20 -8.37 -20.79
CA GLY A 259 -12.60 -9.58 -21.34
C GLY A 259 -12.59 -10.75 -20.35
N SER A 260 -11.89 -11.80 -20.75
CA SER A 260 -11.55 -12.94 -19.92
C SER A 260 -10.11 -13.32 -20.16
N ALA A 261 -9.24 -12.99 -19.22
CA ALA A 261 -7.82 -13.37 -19.29
C ALA A 261 -7.67 -14.89 -19.33
N PHE A 262 -8.47 -15.63 -18.56
CA PHE A 262 -8.46 -17.09 -18.55
C PHE A 262 -8.85 -17.70 -19.90
N LYS A 263 -9.82 -17.12 -20.58
CA LYS A 263 -10.27 -17.54 -21.93
C LYS A 263 -9.49 -16.84 -23.06
N ASN A 264 -8.43 -16.13 -22.75
CA ASN A 264 -7.55 -15.47 -23.71
C ASN A 264 -8.28 -14.44 -24.61
N LYS A 265 -9.26 -13.71 -24.05
CA LYS A 265 -10.09 -12.73 -24.79
C LYS A 265 -9.93 -11.33 -24.19
N GLY A 266 -9.67 -10.31 -24.99
CA GLY A 266 -9.60 -8.91 -24.60
C GLY A 266 -8.22 -8.40 -24.22
N VAL A 267 -7.21 -9.24 -24.01
CA VAL A 267 -5.91 -8.83 -23.49
C VAL A 267 -5.08 -8.04 -24.51
N GLN A 268 -5.15 -8.39 -25.80
CA GLN A 268 -4.45 -7.60 -26.83
C GLN A 268 -5.06 -6.21 -26.99
N LEU A 269 -6.40 -6.11 -26.90
CA LEU A 269 -7.09 -4.82 -26.91
C LEU A 269 -6.78 -4.01 -25.67
N LEU A 270 -6.57 -4.65 -24.51
CA LEU A 270 -6.08 -4.00 -23.30
C LEU A 270 -4.68 -3.43 -23.50
N LEU A 271 -3.76 -4.19 -24.13
CA LEU A 271 -2.40 -3.71 -24.45
C LEU A 271 -2.42 -2.54 -25.43
N ASP A 272 -3.30 -2.56 -26.41
CA ASP A 272 -3.51 -1.43 -27.32
C ASP A 272 -3.99 -0.19 -26.55
N ALA A 273 -4.95 -0.33 -25.65
CA ALA A 273 -5.46 0.76 -24.82
C ALA A 273 -4.40 1.33 -23.86
N VAL A 274 -3.51 0.49 -23.31
CA VAL A 274 -2.36 0.93 -22.51
C VAL A 274 -1.47 1.88 -23.31
N VAL A 275 -1.15 1.50 -24.55
CA VAL A 275 -0.31 2.33 -25.43
C VAL A 275 -1.03 3.63 -25.81
N ASP A 276 -2.31 3.54 -26.14
CA ASP A 276 -3.08 4.66 -26.69
C ASP A 276 -3.50 5.67 -25.59
N TYR A 277 -3.83 5.22 -24.38
CA TYR A 277 -4.50 6.06 -23.36
C TYR A 277 -3.72 6.29 -22.08
N LEU A 278 -2.88 5.37 -21.62
CA LEU A 278 -2.09 5.60 -20.39
C LEU A 278 -0.88 6.52 -20.65
N PRO A 279 -0.49 7.31 -19.63
CA PRO A 279 0.61 8.26 -19.78
C PRO A 279 1.97 7.65 -20.04
N ALA A 280 2.80 8.41 -20.72
CA ALA A 280 4.26 8.24 -20.69
C ALA A 280 4.86 9.06 -19.53
N PRO A 281 6.11 8.84 -19.16
CA PRO A 281 6.78 9.63 -18.11
C PRO A 281 6.82 11.13 -18.35
N VAL A 282 6.71 11.57 -19.61
CA VAL A 282 6.64 12.99 -20.00
C VAL A 282 5.25 13.61 -19.88
N ASP A 283 4.21 12.79 -19.81
CA ASP A 283 2.82 13.25 -19.70
C ASP A 283 2.40 13.48 -18.23
N VAL A 284 3.13 12.93 -17.28
CA VAL A 284 2.86 13.11 -15.85
C VAL A 284 3.59 14.35 -15.32
N PRO A 285 3.06 15.00 -14.26
CA PRO A 285 3.74 16.15 -13.66
C PRO A 285 5.19 15.79 -13.22
N PRO A 286 6.12 16.76 -13.32
CA PRO A 286 7.48 16.59 -12.80
C PRO A 286 7.46 16.18 -11.33
N ILE A 287 8.38 15.28 -10.95
CA ILE A 287 8.46 14.80 -9.56
C ILE A 287 8.85 15.94 -8.63
N GLN A 288 8.15 16.04 -7.51
CA GLN A 288 8.42 17.02 -6.46
C GLN A 288 9.43 16.49 -5.43
N GLY A 289 10.16 17.39 -4.81
CA GLY A 289 11.10 17.09 -3.75
C GLY A 289 11.53 18.35 -3.01
N LEU A 290 12.37 18.15 -2.00
CA LEU A 290 12.94 19.23 -1.19
C LEU A 290 14.44 19.33 -1.42
N LEU A 291 14.94 20.54 -1.58
CA LEU A 291 16.37 20.83 -1.54
C LEU A 291 16.88 20.77 -0.09
N PRO A 292 18.20 20.68 0.15
CA PRO A 292 18.76 20.65 1.50
C PRO A 292 18.40 21.85 2.40
N ASP A 293 18.05 22.98 1.82
CA ASP A 293 17.58 24.16 2.53
C ASP A 293 16.07 24.15 2.85
N GLY A 294 15.35 23.07 2.47
CA GLY A 294 13.92 22.91 2.67
C GLY A 294 13.06 23.57 1.58
N THR A 295 13.66 24.13 0.53
CA THR A 295 12.93 24.72 -0.61
C THR A 295 12.36 23.62 -1.51
N GLU A 296 11.12 23.78 -1.96
CA GLU A 296 10.50 22.88 -2.93
C GLU A 296 11.17 22.99 -4.31
N ALA A 297 11.42 21.86 -4.91
CA ALA A 297 12.00 21.75 -6.25
C ALA A 297 11.34 20.62 -7.03
N VAL A 298 11.44 20.69 -8.36
CA VAL A 298 10.89 19.65 -9.25
C VAL A 298 12.00 19.08 -10.15
N ARG A 299 11.81 17.84 -10.59
CA ARG A 299 12.68 17.20 -11.58
C ARG A 299 11.82 16.73 -12.76
N PRO A 300 12.05 17.27 -13.97
CA PRO A 300 11.37 16.83 -15.18
C PRO A 300 11.91 15.47 -15.65
N ALA A 301 11.08 14.72 -16.34
CA ALA A 301 11.49 13.48 -16.99
C ALA A 301 12.31 13.83 -18.26
N ASP A 302 13.59 14.13 -18.07
CA ASP A 302 14.55 14.49 -19.13
C ASP A 302 15.93 13.89 -18.82
N ASP A 303 16.54 13.26 -19.82
CA ASP A 303 17.88 12.68 -19.74
C ASP A 303 18.99 13.72 -19.47
N ASN A 304 18.77 14.99 -19.85
CA ASN A 304 19.72 16.07 -19.67
C ASN A 304 19.57 16.80 -18.32
N ALA A 305 18.52 16.52 -17.58
CA ALA A 305 18.33 17.08 -16.24
C ALA A 305 19.29 16.42 -15.22
N PRO A 306 19.55 17.05 -14.07
CA PRO A 306 20.30 16.44 -12.99
C PRO A 306 19.69 15.08 -12.58
N PHE A 307 20.53 14.07 -12.41
CA PHE A 307 20.07 12.74 -12.04
C PHE A 307 19.33 12.73 -10.70
N SER A 308 18.16 12.13 -10.70
CA SER A 308 17.43 11.77 -9.49
C SER A 308 16.63 10.48 -9.66
N ALA A 309 16.60 9.66 -8.61
CA ALA A 309 15.91 8.38 -8.58
C ALA A 309 15.37 8.08 -7.18
N LEU A 310 14.31 7.31 -7.12
CA LEU A 310 13.74 6.77 -5.88
C LEU A 310 14.04 5.28 -5.78
N ALA A 311 14.65 4.86 -4.68
CA ALA A 311 14.78 3.46 -4.30
C ALA A 311 13.46 2.97 -3.69
N PHE A 312 12.61 2.32 -4.48
CA PHE A 312 11.26 1.98 -4.05
C PHE A 312 11.11 0.58 -3.47
N LYS A 313 12.07 -0.31 -3.73
CA LYS A 313 12.09 -1.68 -3.21
C LYS A 313 13.51 -2.19 -3.04
N VAL A 314 13.76 -2.87 -1.94
CA VAL A 314 15.03 -3.54 -1.67
C VAL A 314 14.75 -5.02 -1.43
N MET A 315 15.60 -5.88 -1.92
CA MET A 315 15.52 -7.33 -1.73
C MET A 315 16.89 -7.91 -1.43
N ALA A 316 16.94 -8.95 -0.58
CA ALA A 316 18.13 -9.78 -0.46
C ALA A 316 18.33 -10.62 -1.73
N ASP A 317 19.55 -10.68 -2.21
CA ASP A 317 19.95 -11.46 -3.38
C ASP A 317 21.20 -12.26 -3.04
N PRO A 318 21.43 -13.46 -3.59
CA PRO A 318 22.63 -14.23 -3.32
C PRO A 318 23.95 -13.48 -3.63
N PHE A 319 23.89 -12.47 -4.52
CA PHE A 319 25.02 -11.63 -4.89
C PHE A 319 25.10 -10.30 -4.13
N GLY A 320 24.27 -10.12 -3.14
CA GLY A 320 24.16 -8.92 -2.32
C GLY A 320 22.76 -8.29 -2.34
N LYS A 321 22.69 -7.03 -2.00
CA LYS A 321 21.44 -6.27 -1.94
C LYS A 321 21.04 -5.81 -3.34
N LEU A 322 19.84 -6.15 -3.78
CA LEU A 322 19.22 -5.70 -5.02
C LEU A 322 18.24 -4.57 -4.70
N THR A 323 18.55 -3.36 -5.18
CA THR A 323 17.74 -2.17 -4.94
C THR A 323 17.04 -1.76 -6.24
N PHE A 324 15.71 -1.82 -6.26
CA PHE A 324 14.91 -1.36 -7.39
C PHE A 324 14.75 0.15 -7.35
N VAL A 325 14.97 0.77 -8.49
CA VAL A 325 14.97 2.22 -8.63
C VAL A 325 14.07 2.67 -9.78
N ARG A 326 13.37 3.78 -9.56
CA ARG A 326 12.71 4.57 -10.61
C ARG A 326 13.58 5.78 -10.89
N ILE A 327 14.04 5.91 -12.13
CA ILE A 327 14.76 7.09 -12.57
C ILE A 327 13.73 8.16 -12.96
N TYR A 328 13.75 9.29 -12.27
CA TYR A 328 12.85 10.41 -12.59
C TYR A 328 13.49 11.41 -13.53
N SER A 329 14.79 11.68 -13.38
CA SER A 329 15.54 12.59 -14.23
C SER A 329 16.98 12.16 -14.44
N GLY A 330 17.58 12.59 -15.51
CA GLY A 330 18.99 12.33 -15.82
C GLY A 330 19.28 10.90 -16.21
N VAL A 331 20.54 10.52 -16.06
CA VAL A 331 21.08 9.21 -16.46
C VAL A 331 21.91 8.63 -15.32
N LEU A 332 21.62 7.39 -14.93
CA LEU A 332 22.40 6.60 -14.00
C LEU A 332 23.34 5.68 -14.78
N GLN A 333 24.64 5.82 -14.57
CA GLN A 333 25.67 5.03 -15.27
C GLN A 333 26.31 3.99 -14.35
N LYS A 334 26.59 2.82 -14.90
CA LYS A 334 27.41 1.79 -14.26
C LYS A 334 28.78 2.34 -13.88
N GLY A 335 29.23 2.07 -12.67
CA GLY A 335 30.52 2.52 -12.16
C GLY A 335 30.55 3.93 -11.61
N SER A 336 29.47 4.73 -11.77
CA SER A 336 29.35 6.09 -11.22
C SER A 336 29.17 6.09 -9.71
N TYR A 337 29.29 7.29 -9.12
CA TYR A 337 28.95 7.55 -7.74
C TYR A 337 27.68 8.40 -7.68
N VAL A 338 26.82 8.09 -6.72
CA VAL A 338 25.59 8.84 -6.43
C VAL A 338 25.57 9.24 -4.95
N LEU A 339 24.83 10.28 -4.65
CA LEU A 339 24.49 10.67 -3.28
C LEU A 339 23.15 10.05 -2.91
N ASN A 340 23.11 9.29 -1.83
CA ASN A 340 21.88 9.01 -1.10
C ASN A 340 21.58 10.24 -0.25
N SER A 341 20.73 11.13 -0.73
CA SER A 341 20.43 12.43 -0.10
C SER A 341 19.58 12.28 1.15
N THR A 342 18.84 11.20 1.30
CA THR A 342 18.06 10.90 2.52
C THR A 342 18.97 10.61 3.71
N LYS A 343 20.13 9.98 3.47
CA LYS A 343 21.08 9.57 4.51
C LYS A 343 22.41 10.33 4.48
N ASP A 344 22.57 11.25 3.53
CA ASP A 344 23.81 12.00 3.28
C ASP A 344 25.04 11.09 3.12
N LYS A 345 24.89 10.05 2.26
CA LYS A 345 25.95 9.07 2.00
C LYS A 345 26.21 8.89 0.52
N LYS A 346 27.48 8.83 0.13
CA LYS A 346 27.89 8.52 -1.24
C LYS A 346 28.01 7.03 -1.44
N GLU A 347 27.37 6.51 -2.51
CA GLU A 347 27.40 5.11 -2.88
C GLU A 347 27.87 4.92 -4.31
N ARG A 348 28.52 3.78 -4.58
CA ARG A 348 28.99 3.42 -5.91
C ARG A 348 28.01 2.48 -6.59
N ILE A 349 27.66 2.77 -7.82
CA ILE A 349 26.84 1.92 -8.69
C ILE A 349 27.71 0.80 -9.27
N SER A 350 27.50 -0.43 -8.81
CA SER A 350 28.31 -1.56 -9.27
C SER A 350 27.77 -2.16 -10.57
N ARG A 351 26.52 -2.59 -10.58
CA ARG A 351 25.83 -3.16 -11.75
C ARG A 351 24.41 -2.64 -11.82
N LEU A 352 23.93 -2.44 -13.04
CA LEU A 352 22.57 -2.06 -13.37
C LEU A 352 21.88 -3.21 -14.07
N ILE A 353 20.64 -3.50 -13.69
CA ILE A 353 19.86 -4.64 -14.17
C ILE A 353 18.49 -4.18 -14.60
N VAL A 354 18.02 -4.69 -15.73
CA VAL A 354 16.62 -4.64 -16.16
C VAL A 354 16.06 -6.06 -16.11
N LEU A 355 14.86 -6.21 -15.57
CA LEU A 355 14.18 -7.51 -15.49
C LEU A 355 13.31 -7.74 -16.72
N LYS A 356 13.50 -8.89 -17.39
CA LYS A 356 12.66 -9.37 -18.48
C LYS A 356 12.18 -10.77 -18.13
N ALA A 357 10.99 -10.88 -17.58
CA ALA A 357 10.49 -12.13 -17.00
C ALA A 357 11.48 -12.73 -15.99
N ASP A 358 11.96 -13.95 -16.20
CA ASP A 358 12.96 -14.63 -15.36
C ASP A 358 14.39 -14.19 -15.64
N ASP A 359 14.63 -13.44 -16.71
CA ASP A 359 15.98 -13.05 -17.14
C ASP A 359 16.41 -11.70 -16.57
N ARG A 360 17.66 -11.63 -16.11
CA ARG A 360 18.32 -10.41 -15.63
C ARG A 360 19.27 -9.90 -16.69
N GLU A 361 18.90 -8.84 -17.38
CA GLU A 361 19.76 -8.19 -18.37
C GLU A 361 20.60 -7.11 -17.70
N GLU A 362 21.92 -7.27 -17.74
CA GLU A 362 22.84 -6.23 -17.27
C GLU A 362 22.95 -5.13 -18.33
N VAL A 363 22.77 -3.88 -17.89
CA VAL A 363 22.82 -2.68 -18.73
C VAL A 363 23.89 -1.72 -18.24
N ASP A 364 24.39 -0.85 -19.14
CA ASP A 364 25.43 0.12 -18.79
C ASP A 364 24.84 1.40 -18.22
N GLU A 365 23.58 1.71 -18.52
CA GLU A 365 22.90 2.92 -18.05
C GLU A 365 21.40 2.70 -17.90
N LEU A 366 20.79 3.46 -16.96
CA LEU A 366 19.35 3.65 -16.83
C LEU A 366 19.07 5.15 -16.98
N ARG A 367 17.97 5.51 -17.64
CA ARG A 367 17.63 6.88 -18.02
C ARG A 367 16.32 7.35 -17.41
N ALA A 368 16.04 8.63 -17.49
CA ALA A 368 14.78 9.21 -17.06
C ALA A 368 13.60 8.35 -17.55
N GLY A 369 12.64 8.05 -16.68
CA GLY A 369 11.49 7.19 -17.00
C GLY A 369 11.75 5.68 -16.90
N ASP A 370 12.97 5.21 -16.74
CA ASP A 370 13.27 3.78 -16.61
C ASP A 370 12.97 3.26 -15.20
N LEU A 371 12.54 1.99 -15.17
CA LEU A 371 12.54 1.13 -13.99
C LEU A 371 13.68 0.12 -14.12
N GLY A 372 14.47 -0.03 -13.08
CA GLY A 372 15.57 -0.97 -13.07
C GLY A 372 16.01 -1.32 -11.66
N ALA A 373 17.08 -2.10 -11.56
CA ALA A 373 17.65 -2.48 -10.28
C ALA A 373 19.15 -2.23 -10.22
N VAL A 374 19.64 -1.89 -9.05
CA VAL A 374 21.05 -1.65 -8.75
C VAL A 374 21.55 -2.73 -7.79
N LEU A 375 22.64 -3.40 -8.12
CA LEU A 375 23.34 -4.30 -7.22
C LEU A 375 24.47 -3.60 -6.49
N GLY A 376 24.56 -3.85 -5.18
CA GLY A 376 25.72 -3.48 -4.38
C GLY A 376 25.60 -2.16 -3.61
N LEU A 377 24.43 -1.52 -3.58
CA LEU A 377 24.16 -0.41 -2.66
C LEU A 377 24.13 -0.95 -1.21
N LYS A 378 24.90 -0.33 -0.32
CA LYS A 378 25.07 -0.83 1.06
C LYS A 378 24.12 -0.15 2.05
N ASP A 379 24.04 1.17 1.98
CA ASP A 379 23.33 1.99 2.94
C ASP A 379 21.89 2.33 2.48
N THR A 380 21.59 2.21 1.19
CA THR A 380 20.28 2.53 0.61
C THR A 380 19.21 1.55 1.08
N THR A 381 18.08 2.08 1.53
CA THR A 381 16.87 1.34 1.92
C THR A 381 15.66 1.82 1.13
N THR A 382 14.55 1.14 1.26
CA THR A 382 13.27 1.51 0.61
C THR A 382 12.84 2.90 1.03
N GLY A 383 12.54 3.76 0.06
CA GLY A 383 12.15 5.16 0.26
C GLY A 383 13.29 6.18 0.13
N ASP A 384 14.54 5.72 0.04
CA ASP A 384 15.69 6.63 -0.10
C ASP A 384 15.76 7.25 -1.50
N THR A 385 16.20 8.49 -1.56
CA THR A 385 16.48 9.20 -2.81
C THR A 385 17.95 9.09 -3.17
N LEU A 386 18.21 8.76 -4.43
CA LEU A 386 19.53 8.79 -5.05
C LEU A 386 19.60 9.94 -6.04
N CYS A 387 20.64 10.78 -5.94
CA CYS A 387 20.78 11.94 -6.83
C CYS A 387 22.27 12.23 -7.13
N VAL A 388 22.48 13.23 -7.97
CA VAL A 388 23.84 13.76 -8.19
C VAL A 388 24.23 14.66 -7.01
N ASP A 389 25.48 14.51 -6.55
CA ASP A 389 26.03 15.27 -5.41
C ASP A 389 26.06 16.80 -5.63
N ALA A 390 26.21 17.24 -6.89
CA ALA A 390 26.29 18.66 -7.23
C ALA A 390 24.94 19.40 -7.19
N ASP A 391 23.82 18.68 -7.24
CA ASP A 391 22.47 19.22 -7.21
C ASP A 391 21.55 18.27 -6.41
N PRO A 392 21.72 18.24 -5.08
CA PRO A 392 21.01 17.32 -4.22
C PRO A 392 19.52 17.67 -4.09
N ILE A 393 18.68 16.62 -4.06
CA ILE A 393 17.24 16.72 -3.83
C ILE A 393 16.81 15.51 -3.00
N ILE A 394 15.83 15.69 -2.15
CA ILE A 394 15.12 14.59 -1.46
C ILE A 394 13.72 14.54 -2.07
N LEU A 395 13.43 13.48 -2.80
CA LEU A 395 12.10 13.26 -3.38
C LEU A 395 11.09 12.97 -2.27
N GLU A 396 9.83 13.28 -2.52
CA GLU A 396 8.74 13.03 -1.58
C GLU A 396 8.77 11.59 -1.04
N SER A 397 8.67 11.46 0.27
CA SER A 397 8.79 10.18 0.97
C SER A 397 7.56 9.28 0.74
N LEU A 398 7.78 7.97 0.88
CA LEU A 398 6.71 6.97 0.92
C LEU A 398 5.91 7.08 2.22
N TYR A 399 4.60 6.95 2.13
CA TYR A 399 3.77 6.72 3.31
C TYR A 399 3.98 5.28 3.81
N ILE A 400 4.50 5.13 5.01
CA ILE A 400 4.72 3.84 5.64
C ILE A 400 3.69 3.67 6.76
N PRO A 401 2.70 2.77 6.59
CA PRO A 401 1.71 2.53 7.64
C PRO A 401 2.35 1.87 8.88
N GLU A 402 1.80 2.16 10.05
CA GLU A 402 2.23 1.54 11.30
C GLU A 402 1.76 0.08 11.36
N PRO A 403 2.61 -0.85 11.86
CA PRO A 403 2.23 -2.23 12.05
C PRO A 403 1.12 -2.37 13.10
N VAL A 404 0.23 -3.35 12.89
CA VAL A 404 -1.00 -3.51 13.69
C VAL A 404 -0.90 -4.65 14.70
N ILE A 405 -0.19 -5.72 14.33
CA ILE A 405 -0.03 -6.90 15.19
C ILE A 405 1.43 -7.19 15.51
N SER A 406 1.67 -7.84 16.62
CA SER A 406 3.01 -8.29 17.02
C SER A 406 3.01 -9.70 17.58
N VAL A 407 4.13 -10.40 17.36
CA VAL A 407 4.40 -11.74 17.91
C VAL A 407 5.78 -11.76 18.54
N ALA A 408 5.95 -12.55 19.59
CA ALA A 408 7.26 -12.82 20.15
C ALA A 408 7.94 -13.95 19.34
N VAL A 409 9.21 -13.77 19.03
CA VAL A 409 10.02 -14.75 18.30
C VAL A 409 11.23 -15.12 19.13
N GLU A 410 11.39 -16.41 19.39
CA GLU A 410 12.51 -16.97 20.18
C GLU A 410 13.23 -18.04 19.35
N PRO A 411 14.56 -17.99 19.21
CA PRO A 411 15.29 -19.04 18.51
C PRO A 411 15.19 -20.35 19.29
N LYS A 412 15.04 -21.47 18.61
CA LYS A 412 14.98 -22.79 19.26
C LYS A 412 16.31 -23.18 19.94
N THR A 413 17.43 -22.71 19.38
CA THR A 413 18.76 -22.98 19.93
C THR A 413 19.58 -21.70 20.09
N LYS A 414 20.54 -21.71 21.04
CA LYS A 414 21.47 -20.58 21.21
C LYS A 414 22.30 -20.29 19.95
N GLY A 415 22.59 -21.31 19.12
CA GLY A 415 23.32 -21.15 17.86
C GLY A 415 22.54 -20.44 16.77
N ASP A 416 21.21 -20.39 16.87
CA ASP A 416 20.36 -19.73 15.89
C ASP A 416 20.16 -18.23 16.21
N MET A 417 20.64 -17.74 17.34
CA MET A 417 20.51 -16.33 17.75
C MET A 417 21.13 -15.36 16.74
N GLU A 418 22.35 -15.64 16.28
CA GLU A 418 23.03 -14.80 15.28
C GLU A 418 22.34 -14.85 13.91
N LYS A 419 21.87 -16.04 13.53
CA LYS A 419 21.13 -16.22 12.28
C LYS A 419 19.78 -15.49 12.33
N LEU A 420 19.07 -15.61 13.48
CA LEU A 420 17.81 -14.88 13.70
C LEU A 420 18.02 -13.38 13.59
N SER A 421 19.05 -12.82 14.26
CA SER A 421 19.34 -11.39 14.17
C SER A 421 19.62 -10.93 12.74
N LYS A 422 20.39 -11.70 11.97
CA LYS A 422 20.67 -11.40 10.55
C LYS A 422 19.41 -11.50 9.69
N ALA A 423 18.59 -12.52 9.89
CA ALA A 423 17.33 -12.70 9.16
C ALA A 423 16.38 -11.53 9.44
N LEU A 424 16.19 -11.18 10.71
CA LEU A 424 15.32 -10.08 11.14
C LEU A 424 15.79 -8.73 10.57
N GLN A 425 17.10 -8.49 10.59
CA GLN A 425 17.68 -7.29 9.99
C GLN A 425 17.43 -7.24 8.49
N SER A 426 17.72 -8.31 7.76
CA SER A 426 17.52 -8.38 6.32
C SER A 426 16.06 -8.14 5.94
N LEU A 427 15.13 -8.81 6.62
CA LEU A 427 13.70 -8.66 6.37
C LEU A 427 13.19 -7.26 6.71
N SER A 428 13.70 -6.63 7.78
CA SER A 428 13.37 -5.25 8.14
C SER A 428 13.91 -4.20 7.15
N GLU A 429 15.03 -4.50 6.47
CA GLU A 429 15.56 -3.65 5.40
C GLU A 429 14.74 -3.76 4.10
N GLU A 430 14.13 -4.92 3.86
CA GLU A 430 13.25 -5.15 2.70
C GLU A 430 11.87 -4.52 2.89
N ASP A 431 11.30 -4.67 4.09
CA ASP A 431 9.95 -4.23 4.41
C ASP A 431 9.95 -3.24 5.59
N PRO A 432 9.73 -1.95 5.34
CA PRO A 432 9.71 -0.93 6.38
C PRO A 432 8.50 -1.02 7.33
N THR A 433 7.46 -1.80 7.01
CA THR A 433 6.34 -2.08 7.92
C THR A 433 6.64 -3.22 8.87
N PHE A 434 7.69 -4.00 8.60
CA PHE A 434 8.18 -5.02 9.49
C PHE A 434 9.13 -4.41 10.52
N ARG A 435 8.69 -4.34 11.76
CA ARG A 435 9.49 -3.76 12.85
C ARG A 435 9.96 -4.84 13.81
N VAL A 436 11.19 -4.71 14.24
CA VAL A 436 11.83 -5.59 15.21
C VAL A 436 12.22 -4.77 16.43
N ARG A 437 11.80 -5.21 17.61
CA ARG A 437 12.21 -4.61 18.88
C ARG A 437 12.55 -5.69 19.89
N THR A 438 13.45 -5.38 20.79
CA THR A 438 13.67 -6.19 21.99
C THR A 438 12.88 -5.57 23.14
N ASP A 439 12.03 -6.35 23.76
CA ASP A 439 11.31 -5.94 24.95
C ASP A 439 12.31 -5.79 26.11
N PRO A 440 12.42 -4.59 26.74
CA PRO A 440 13.42 -4.35 27.78
C PRO A 440 13.15 -5.10 29.08
N GLU A 441 11.89 -5.49 29.37
CA GLU A 441 11.52 -6.21 30.58
C GLU A 441 11.66 -7.71 30.42
N THR A 442 11.18 -8.25 29.31
CA THR A 442 11.19 -9.70 29.05
C THR A 442 12.43 -10.18 28.30
N SER A 443 13.21 -9.23 27.72
CA SER A 443 14.31 -9.52 26.78
C SER A 443 13.88 -10.32 25.55
N GLN A 444 12.58 -10.44 25.30
CA GLN A 444 12.05 -11.11 24.13
C GLN A 444 12.22 -10.26 22.87
N THR A 445 12.54 -10.92 21.77
CA THR A 445 12.49 -10.29 20.45
C THR A 445 11.04 -10.30 19.98
N VAL A 446 10.48 -9.11 19.77
CA VAL A 446 9.12 -8.92 19.28
C VAL A 446 9.19 -8.41 17.86
N ILE A 447 8.47 -9.07 16.96
CA ILE A 447 8.29 -8.64 15.58
C ILE A 447 6.86 -8.12 15.40
N ALA A 448 6.73 -7.04 14.64
CA ALA A 448 5.44 -6.42 14.34
C ALA A 448 5.25 -6.31 12.84
N GLY A 449 4.00 -6.48 12.38
CA GLY A 449 3.63 -6.45 10.97
C GLY A 449 2.19 -6.01 10.74
N MET A 450 1.79 -5.94 9.47
CA MET A 450 0.50 -5.41 9.04
C MET A 450 -0.68 -6.34 9.29
N GLY A 451 -0.44 -7.66 9.40
CA GLY A 451 -1.47 -8.64 9.63
C GLY A 451 -0.89 -10.04 9.92
N GLU A 452 -1.79 -10.98 10.22
CA GLU A 452 -1.42 -12.36 10.55
C GLU A 452 -0.68 -13.05 9.39
N LEU A 453 -1.22 -12.91 8.19
CA LEU A 453 -0.61 -13.48 6.97
C LEU A 453 0.77 -12.88 6.70
N HIS A 454 0.94 -11.57 6.89
CA HIS A 454 2.22 -10.91 6.74
C HIS A 454 3.28 -11.51 7.66
N LEU A 455 2.99 -11.62 8.96
CA LEU A 455 3.92 -12.21 9.93
C LEU A 455 4.19 -13.70 9.66
N GLU A 456 3.16 -14.47 9.28
CA GLU A 456 3.31 -15.88 8.92
C GLU A 456 4.29 -16.08 7.76
N ILE A 457 4.18 -15.25 6.71
CA ILE A 457 5.08 -15.30 5.55
C ILE A 457 6.51 -14.93 5.95
N LEU A 458 6.70 -13.88 6.76
CA LEU A 458 8.04 -13.48 7.21
C LEU A 458 8.71 -14.58 8.05
N VAL A 459 7.95 -15.24 8.89
CA VAL A 459 8.44 -16.37 9.69
C VAL A 459 8.79 -17.57 8.81
N ASP A 460 7.97 -17.88 7.84
CA ASP A 460 8.25 -18.96 6.88
C ASP A 460 9.49 -18.61 6.02
N ARG A 461 9.68 -17.35 5.65
CA ARG A 461 10.91 -16.87 5.00
C ARG A 461 12.15 -17.05 5.89
N MET A 462 12.05 -16.75 7.20
CA MET A 462 13.15 -17.00 8.13
C MET A 462 13.57 -18.47 8.13
N LEU A 463 12.60 -19.39 8.10
CA LEU A 463 12.89 -20.81 8.03
C LEU A 463 13.49 -21.23 6.67
N ARG A 464 12.87 -20.83 5.57
CA ARG A 464 13.24 -21.31 4.20
C ARG A 464 14.51 -20.67 3.67
N GLU A 465 14.64 -19.35 3.79
CA GLU A 465 15.73 -18.57 3.20
C GLU A 465 16.95 -18.52 4.14
N PHE A 466 16.73 -18.27 5.42
CA PHE A 466 17.81 -18.07 6.39
C PHE A 466 18.14 -19.30 7.23
N LYS A 467 17.35 -20.38 7.10
CA LYS A 467 17.52 -21.63 7.87
C LYS A 467 17.50 -21.40 9.40
N VAL A 468 16.60 -20.54 9.84
CA VAL A 468 16.38 -20.23 11.26
C VAL A 468 15.12 -20.92 11.75
N GLU A 469 15.26 -21.77 12.76
CA GLU A 469 14.14 -22.32 13.48
C GLU A 469 13.82 -21.46 14.71
N ALA A 470 12.60 -20.92 14.77
CA ALA A 470 12.15 -20.09 15.87
C ALA A 470 10.82 -20.59 16.44
N ASN A 471 10.64 -20.40 17.74
CA ASN A 471 9.34 -20.52 18.39
C ASN A 471 8.63 -19.17 18.28
N ILE A 472 7.36 -19.22 17.95
CA ILE A 472 6.54 -18.02 17.82
C ILE A 472 5.52 -18.03 18.93
N GLY A 473 5.48 -16.95 19.70
CA GLY A 473 4.44 -16.72 20.69
C GLY A 473 3.09 -16.38 20.06
N ALA A 474 2.02 -16.40 20.86
CA ALA A 474 0.72 -15.91 20.40
C ALA A 474 0.84 -14.46 19.90
N PRO A 475 0.11 -14.08 18.84
CA PRO A 475 0.08 -12.72 18.37
C PRO A 475 -0.27 -11.75 19.52
N GLN A 476 0.46 -10.65 19.63
CA GLN A 476 0.16 -9.62 20.60
C GLN A 476 -0.56 -8.47 19.91
N VAL A 477 -1.63 -8.00 20.54
CA VAL A 477 -2.40 -6.87 20.07
C VAL A 477 -1.69 -5.58 20.48
N SER A 478 -1.54 -4.65 19.57
CA SER A 478 -0.99 -3.32 19.84
C SER A 478 -2.04 -2.45 20.52
N TYR A 479 -2.23 -2.65 21.80
CA TYR A 479 -3.08 -1.78 22.61
C TYR A 479 -2.50 -0.36 22.68
N ARG A 480 -3.34 0.60 22.97
CA ARG A 480 -2.97 1.99 23.25
C ARG A 480 -3.59 2.43 24.57
N GLU A 481 -3.00 3.44 25.18
CA GLU A 481 -3.57 4.12 26.33
C GLU A 481 -4.06 5.51 25.93
N THR A 482 -5.10 6.02 26.60
CA THR A 482 -5.52 7.41 26.48
C THR A 482 -6.16 7.87 27.77
N ILE A 483 -6.59 9.12 27.84
CA ILE A 483 -7.27 9.72 28.98
C ILE A 483 -8.68 10.18 28.59
N ARG A 484 -9.61 10.16 29.55
CA ARG A 484 -10.99 10.62 29.36
C ARG A 484 -11.31 11.91 30.10
N GLY A 485 -10.48 12.28 31.05
CA GLY A 485 -10.66 13.47 31.87
C GLY A 485 -9.53 14.45 31.75
N SER A 486 -9.72 15.63 32.31
CA SER A 486 -8.67 16.66 32.40
C SER A 486 -8.26 16.86 33.86
N ALA A 487 -6.99 16.95 34.11
CA ALA A 487 -6.44 17.17 35.45
C ALA A 487 -5.07 17.84 35.41
N LYS A 488 -4.65 18.34 36.59
CA LYS A 488 -3.28 18.82 36.80
C LYS A 488 -2.38 17.70 37.27
N GLY A 489 -1.21 17.58 36.63
CA GLY A 489 -0.13 16.71 37.05
C GLY A 489 1.04 17.53 37.61
N GLU A 490 1.64 17.04 38.67
CA GLU A 490 2.80 17.68 39.32
C GLU A 490 3.93 16.67 39.46
N GLY A 491 5.13 17.06 39.05
CA GLY A 491 6.32 16.27 39.19
C GLY A 491 7.47 17.08 39.83
N LYS A 492 7.87 16.68 41.03
CA LYS A 492 8.97 17.30 41.73
C LYS A 492 10.07 16.27 41.96
N PHE A 493 11.19 16.48 41.31
CA PHE A 493 12.39 15.66 41.51
C PHE A 493 13.41 16.48 42.31
N ALA A 494 13.67 16.04 43.53
CA ALA A 494 14.68 16.64 44.42
C ALA A 494 15.53 15.52 45.03
N ARG A 495 16.82 15.49 44.73
CA ARG A 495 17.76 14.49 45.27
C ARG A 495 19.04 15.18 45.72
N GLN A 496 19.46 14.93 46.96
CA GLN A 496 20.72 15.39 47.52
C GLN A 496 21.57 14.16 47.85
N THR A 497 22.68 13.97 47.17
CA THR A 497 23.65 12.90 47.44
C THR A 497 25.04 13.52 47.51
N GLY A 498 25.46 13.92 48.70
CA GLY A 498 26.86 14.22 49.08
C GLY A 498 27.70 15.11 48.12
N GLY A 499 27.06 16.07 47.41
CA GLY A 499 27.67 16.95 46.42
C GLY A 499 26.65 17.91 45.84
N LYS A 500 26.74 18.23 44.51
CA LYS A 500 25.79 19.06 43.80
C LYS A 500 24.41 18.34 43.77
N GLY A 501 23.35 18.97 44.30
CA GLY A 501 22.01 18.46 44.31
C GLY A 501 21.42 18.34 42.89
N GLN A 502 20.28 17.68 42.76
CA GLN A 502 19.46 17.67 41.53
C GLN A 502 18.07 18.16 41.89
N TYR A 503 17.58 19.13 41.13
CA TYR A 503 16.27 19.73 41.34
C TYR A 503 15.55 19.99 40.00
N GLY A 504 14.30 19.55 39.88
CA GLY A 504 13.38 19.88 38.79
C GLY A 504 11.96 19.83 39.31
N HIS A 505 11.14 20.81 38.95
CA HIS A 505 9.72 20.85 39.34
C HIS A 505 8.90 21.35 38.16
N VAL A 506 7.90 20.56 37.78
CA VAL A 506 7.03 20.78 36.60
C VAL A 506 5.59 20.59 36.99
N VAL A 507 4.74 21.51 36.59
CA VAL A 507 3.27 21.42 36.70
C VAL A 507 2.67 21.50 35.32
N ILE A 508 1.82 20.56 35.03
CA ILE A 508 1.13 20.42 33.73
C ILE A 508 -0.37 20.36 33.90
N GLU A 509 -1.06 20.77 32.86
CA GLU A 509 -2.47 20.48 32.64
C GLU A 509 -2.57 19.48 31.51
N MET A 510 -3.35 18.42 31.71
CA MET A 510 -3.60 17.38 30.74
C MET A 510 -5.05 17.35 30.37
N GLU A 511 -5.32 17.15 29.09
CA GLU A 511 -6.68 16.99 28.54
C GLU A 511 -6.65 15.99 27.37
N PRO A 512 -7.78 15.32 27.06
CA PRO A 512 -7.89 14.50 25.87
C PRO A 512 -7.61 15.32 24.61
N GLY A 513 -6.81 14.78 23.69
CA GLY A 513 -6.61 15.33 22.37
C GLY A 513 -7.69 14.88 21.38
N GLU A 514 -7.71 15.49 20.20
CA GLU A 514 -8.55 15.03 19.10
C GLU A 514 -8.11 13.64 18.62
N PRO A 515 -9.02 12.76 18.17
CA PRO A 515 -8.66 11.46 17.63
C PRO A 515 -7.61 11.59 16.51
N GLY A 516 -6.48 10.90 16.67
CA GLY A 516 -5.37 10.94 15.73
C GLY A 516 -4.36 12.08 15.95
N SER A 517 -4.53 12.93 16.96
CA SER A 517 -3.57 14.00 17.28
C SER A 517 -2.27 13.50 17.92
N GLY A 518 -2.29 12.29 18.48
CA GLY A 518 -1.14 11.69 19.15
C GLY A 518 -0.75 12.43 20.43
N PHE A 519 0.52 12.84 20.55
CA PHE A 519 1.04 13.61 21.70
C PHE A 519 1.23 15.06 21.30
N GLU A 520 0.45 15.95 21.89
CA GLU A 520 0.56 17.41 21.71
C GLU A 520 1.14 18.06 22.94
N PHE A 521 2.19 18.88 22.77
CA PHE A 521 2.79 19.67 23.85
C PHE A 521 2.55 21.17 23.62
N VAL A 522 2.09 21.85 24.67
CA VAL A 522 1.87 23.28 24.67
C VAL A 522 2.63 23.92 25.83
N ASN A 523 3.47 24.90 25.53
CA ASN A 523 4.16 25.66 26.56
C ASN A 523 3.39 26.96 26.90
N LYS A 524 2.92 27.09 28.15
CA LYS A 524 2.29 28.29 28.70
C LYS A 524 3.02 28.86 29.89
N ILE A 525 4.33 28.57 30.05
CA ILE A 525 5.14 29.14 31.10
C ILE A 525 5.28 30.66 30.92
N VAL A 526 4.95 31.42 31.95
CA VAL A 526 5.11 32.88 32.02
C VAL A 526 6.02 33.29 33.15
N GLY A 527 6.66 34.45 33.04
CA GLY A 527 7.45 35.04 34.11
C GLY A 527 8.81 34.36 34.39
N GLY A 528 9.24 33.40 33.53
CA GLY A 528 10.55 32.76 33.71
C GLY A 528 10.66 31.82 34.89
N VAL A 529 9.53 31.33 35.44
CA VAL A 529 9.50 30.38 36.57
C VAL A 529 10.22 29.06 36.25
N VAL A 530 10.32 28.71 34.97
CA VAL A 530 11.19 27.67 34.44
C VAL A 530 12.01 28.26 33.30
N PRO A 531 13.35 28.21 33.34
CA PRO A 531 14.22 28.64 32.23
C PRO A 531 13.95 27.87 30.94
N LYS A 532 14.08 28.58 29.81
CA LYS A 532 13.77 28.00 28.48
C LYS A 532 14.55 26.72 28.18
N GLU A 533 15.79 26.64 28.66
CA GLU A 533 16.67 25.48 28.47
C GLU A 533 16.14 24.19 29.11
N TYR A 534 15.24 24.25 30.08
CA TYR A 534 14.67 23.09 30.77
C TYR A 534 13.32 22.66 30.25
N ILE A 535 12.68 23.47 29.40
CA ILE A 535 11.35 23.14 28.83
C ILE A 535 11.44 21.94 27.86
N GLY A 536 12.43 21.95 26.94
CA GLY A 536 12.67 20.83 26.03
C GLY A 536 12.98 19.50 26.74
N PRO A 537 13.90 19.47 27.72
CA PRO A 537 14.11 18.30 28.56
C PRO A 537 12.87 17.79 29.28
N ALA A 538 12.03 18.68 29.82
CA ALA A 538 10.78 18.31 30.49
C ALA A 538 9.79 17.67 29.47
N GLU A 539 9.62 18.28 28.30
CA GLU A 539 8.82 17.72 27.21
C GLU A 539 9.33 16.33 26.77
N ALA A 540 10.64 16.17 26.60
CA ALA A 540 11.26 14.89 26.27
C ALA A 540 10.92 13.80 27.30
N GLY A 541 10.96 14.14 28.60
CA GLY A 541 10.58 13.22 29.67
C GLY A 541 9.10 12.83 29.63
N MET A 542 8.21 13.77 29.30
CA MET A 542 6.77 13.50 29.13
C MET A 542 6.54 12.61 27.90
N LYS A 543 7.17 12.93 26.78
CA LYS A 543 7.05 12.18 25.52
C LYS A 543 7.54 10.73 25.64
N GLU A 544 8.68 10.52 26.29
CA GLU A 544 9.19 9.17 26.58
C GLU A 544 8.22 8.38 27.48
N THR A 545 7.63 9.03 28.47
CA THR A 545 6.64 8.41 29.36
C THR A 545 5.35 8.08 28.59
N CYS A 546 4.91 8.99 27.71
CA CYS A 546 3.78 8.76 26.83
C CYS A 546 4.01 7.53 25.91
N GLN A 547 5.21 7.38 25.37
CA GLN A 547 5.60 6.23 24.56
C GLN A 547 5.68 4.92 25.34
N SER A 548 6.06 4.99 26.62
CA SER A 548 6.17 3.82 27.49
C SER A 548 4.85 3.38 28.11
N GLY A 549 3.83 4.25 28.08
CA GLY A 549 2.55 4.03 28.75
C GLY A 549 2.63 4.19 30.27
N VAL A 550 1.45 4.24 30.92
CA VAL A 550 1.36 4.49 32.38
C VAL A 550 0.53 3.43 33.11
N ILE A 551 -0.48 2.85 32.44
CA ILE A 551 -1.38 1.86 33.07
C ILE A 551 -0.93 0.42 32.79
N ALA A 552 -0.61 0.12 31.55
CA ALA A 552 -0.32 -1.24 31.09
C ALA A 552 0.97 -1.32 30.26
N GLY A 553 1.70 -0.20 30.11
CA GLY A 553 2.94 -0.17 29.33
C GLY A 553 2.73 -0.02 27.82
N PHE A 554 1.54 0.39 27.39
CA PHE A 554 1.26 0.65 25.97
C PHE A 554 1.38 2.15 25.65
N PRO A 555 1.86 2.51 24.46
CA PRO A 555 1.97 3.92 24.07
C PRO A 555 0.63 4.64 24.21
N MET A 556 0.68 5.84 24.79
CA MET A 556 -0.49 6.72 24.89
C MET A 556 -0.68 7.51 23.60
N ILE A 557 -1.92 7.75 23.23
CA ILE A 557 -2.32 8.54 22.07
C ILE A 557 -3.41 9.56 22.46
N ASP A 558 -3.52 10.59 21.64
CA ASP A 558 -4.57 11.61 21.73
C ASP A 558 -4.61 12.30 23.09
N VAL A 559 -3.45 12.80 23.49
CA VAL A 559 -3.22 13.49 24.75
C VAL A 559 -2.59 14.85 24.51
N ARG A 560 -3.24 15.90 24.97
CA ARG A 560 -2.67 17.26 25.00
C ARG A 560 -2.14 17.58 26.38
N VAL A 561 -0.87 18.01 26.43
CA VAL A 561 -0.17 18.38 27.67
C VAL A 561 0.25 19.84 27.59
N THR A 562 -0.25 20.63 28.53
CA THR A 562 0.11 22.05 28.65
C THR A 562 0.99 22.25 29.89
N MET A 563 2.21 22.67 29.69
CA MET A 563 3.09 23.05 30.82
C MET A 563 2.72 24.46 31.29
N VAL A 564 2.26 24.56 32.54
CA VAL A 564 1.65 25.80 33.07
C VAL A 564 2.49 26.47 34.18
N ASP A 565 3.24 25.67 34.97
CA ASP A 565 4.01 26.18 36.09
C ASP A 565 5.21 25.26 36.39
N GLY A 566 6.06 25.68 37.30
CA GLY A 566 7.19 24.92 37.76
C GLY A 566 8.10 25.77 38.64
N SER A 567 9.21 25.21 39.06
CA SER A 567 10.28 25.96 39.76
C SER A 567 11.63 25.35 39.50
N TYR A 568 12.67 26.18 39.60
CA TYR A 568 14.04 25.74 39.41
C TYR A 568 14.89 26.21 40.62
N HIS A 569 16.07 25.66 40.72
CA HIS A 569 17.08 26.05 41.70
C HIS A 569 18.37 26.41 40.98
N ASP A 570 18.92 27.61 41.26
CA ASP A 570 20.04 28.18 40.49
C ASP A 570 21.28 27.28 40.42
N VAL A 571 21.50 26.41 41.41
CA VAL A 571 22.71 25.56 41.53
C VAL A 571 22.40 24.10 41.19
N ASP A 572 21.22 23.60 41.59
CA ASP A 572 20.89 22.17 41.57
C ASP A 572 19.99 21.75 40.38
N SER A 573 19.50 22.70 39.58
CA SER A 573 18.73 22.39 38.40
C SER A 573 19.61 21.89 37.28
N SER A 574 19.11 20.88 36.56
CA SER A 574 19.75 20.28 35.40
C SER A 574 18.71 19.76 34.39
N GLU A 575 19.11 19.60 33.14
CA GLU A 575 18.27 19.02 32.08
C GLU A 575 17.73 17.65 32.50
N MET A 576 18.58 16.79 33.09
CA MET A 576 18.16 15.45 33.55
C MET A 576 17.12 15.53 34.66
N ALA A 577 17.25 16.48 35.61
CA ALA A 577 16.30 16.65 36.71
C ALA A 577 14.92 17.09 36.17
N PHE A 578 14.89 17.98 35.16
CA PHE A 578 13.64 18.40 34.50
C PHE A 578 13.05 17.31 33.61
N LYS A 579 13.85 16.50 32.95
CA LYS A 579 13.40 15.32 32.22
C LYS A 579 12.67 14.32 33.14
N ILE A 580 13.27 14.06 34.31
CA ILE A 580 12.65 13.18 35.31
C ILE A 580 11.39 13.82 35.91
N ALA A 581 11.43 15.12 36.23
CA ALA A 581 10.27 15.85 36.74
C ALA A 581 9.12 15.88 35.75
N GLY A 582 9.41 16.07 34.45
CA GLY A 582 8.41 15.95 33.36
C GLY A 582 7.77 14.59 33.31
N SER A 583 8.57 13.52 33.38
CA SER A 583 8.06 12.14 33.44
C SER A 583 7.15 11.91 34.65
N MET A 584 7.55 12.43 35.83
CA MET A 584 6.74 12.31 37.06
C MET A 584 5.45 13.09 36.98
N ALA A 585 5.47 14.31 36.45
CA ALA A 585 4.26 15.13 36.24
C ALA A 585 3.28 14.46 35.31
N PHE A 586 3.78 13.90 34.21
CA PHE A 586 2.96 13.16 33.25
C PHE A 586 2.28 11.94 33.91
N LYS A 587 3.05 11.12 34.63
CA LYS A 587 2.50 9.93 35.33
C LYS A 587 1.47 10.32 36.39
N ASP A 588 1.69 11.40 37.12
CA ASP A 588 0.74 11.90 38.12
C ASP A 588 -0.55 12.43 37.48
N GLY A 589 -0.41 13.18 36.38
CA GLY A 589 -1.54 13.71 35.61
C GLY A 589 -2.39 12.60 35.01
N VAL A 590 -1.78 11.64 34.33
CA VAL A 590 -2.49 10.50 33.73
C VAL A 590 -3.35 9.76 34.75
N LYS A 591 -2.81 9.47 35.94
CA LYS A 591 -3.57 8.75 36.99
C LYS A 591 -4.84 9.50 37.43
N LYS A 592 -4.83 10.83 37.33
CA LYS A 592 -5.97 11.69 37.70
C LYS A 592 -6.95 11.92 36.55
N CYS A 593 -6.53 11.66 35.31
CA CYS A 593 -7.30 11.93 34.10
C CYS A 593 -8.20 10.77 33.65
N ASN A 594 -8.51 9.82 34.52
CA ASN A 594 -9.31 8.64 34.18
C ASN A 594 -8.76 7.89 32.95
N PRO A 595 -7.57 7.32 33.06
CA PRO A 595 -6.92 6.65 31.92
C PRO A 595 -7.67 5.37 31.52
N VAL A 596 -7.73 5.10 30.21
CA VAL A 596 -8.40 3.93 29.64
C VAL A 596 -7.47 3.24 28.62
N LEU A 597 -7.71 1.93 28.45
CA LEU A 597 -7.04 1.12 27.45
C LEU A 597 -7.86 1.11 26.15
N LEU A 598 -7.17 1.22 25.02
CA LEU A 598 -7.75 1.16 23.69
C LEU A 598 -7.28 -0.10 22.97
N GLU A 599 -8.18 -0.73 22.23
CA GLU A 599 -7.90 -1.86 21.35
C GLU A 599 -8.12 -1.50 19.88
N PRO A 600 -7.34 -2.09 18.95
CA PRO A 600 -7.54 -1.87 17.53
C PRO A 600 -8.78 -2.62 17.05
N MET A 601 -9.73 -1.87 16.46
CA MET A 601 -10.92 -2.39 15.79
C MET A 601 -10.64 -2.60 14.32
N MET A 602 -11.01 -3.78 13.83
CA MET A 602 -10.88 -4.17 12.44
C MET A 602 -12.24 -4.07 11.76
N LYS A 603 -12.27 -3.42 10.59
CA LYS A 603 -13.40 -3.55 9.67
C LYS A 603 -13.28 -4.88 8.96
N VAL A 604 -14.20 -5.77 9.24
CA VAL A 604 -14.24 -7.13 8.73
C VAL A 604 -15.39 -7.24 7.74
N GLU A 605 -15.10 -7.73 6.54
CA GLU A 605 -16.10 -8.11 5.55
C GLU A 605 -16.00 -9.61 5.30
N VAL A 606 -17.11 -10.31 5.46
CA VAL A 606 -17.20 -11.76 5.27
C VAL A 606 -18.17 -12.04 4.14
N GLU A 607 -17.71 -12.81 3.15
CA GLU A 607 -18.54 -13.28 2.04
C GLU A 607 -18.76 -14.79 2.17
N VAL A 608 -20.02 -15.20 2.20
CA VAL A 608 -20.43 -16.60 2.34
C VAL A 608 -21.68 -16.89 1.54
N PRO A 609 -21.93 -18.15 1.13
CA PRO A 609 -23.24 -18.55 0.64
C PRO A 609 -24.34 -18.23 1.66
N GLU A 610 -25.53 -17.86 1.17
CA GLU A 610 -26.66 -17.39 1.99
C GLU A 610 -26.99 -18.33 3.16
N ASP A 611 -26.85 -19.63 2.95
CA ASP A 611 -27.10 -20.68 3.97
C ASP A 611 -26.26 -20.52 5.24
N TYR A 612 -25.11 -19.84 5.18
CA TYR A 612 -24.21 -19.62 6.32
C TYR A 612 -24.36 -18.27 7.00
N LEU A 613 -25.15 -17.36 6.44
CA LEU A 613 -25.27 -15.98 6.91
C LEU A 613 -25.56 -15.88 8.41
N GLY A 614 -26.55 -16.62 8.91
CA GLY A 614 -26.92 -16.61 10.33
C GLY A 614 -25.79 -17.10 11.24
N SER A 615 -25.07 -18.13 10.81
CA SER A 615 -23.93 -18.67 11.57
C SER A 615 -22.78 -17.66 11.66
N ILE A 616 -22.52 -16.93 10.57
CA ILE A 616 -21.44 -15.93 10.51
C ILE A 616 -21.79 -14.72 11.38
N ILE A 617 -23.02 -14.23 11.33
CA ILE A 617 -23.46 -13.11 12.19
C ILE A 617 -23.36 -13.52 13.68
N GLY A 618 -23.74 -14.74 14.01
CA GLY A 618 -23.62 -15.28 15.36
C GLY A 618 -22.16 -15.38 15.81
N ASP A 619 -21.26 -15.87 14.97
CA ASP A 619 -19.82 -15.98 15.27
C ASP A 619 -19.17 -14.60 15.44
N LEU A 620 -19.41 -13.66 14.52
CA LEU A 620 -18.88 -12.30 14.62
C LEU A 620 -19.39 -11.59 15.89
N SER A 621 -20.67 -11.78 16.25
CA SER A 621 -21.22 -11.22 17.48
C SER A 621 -20.59 -11.84 18.73
N SER A 622 -20.30 -13.16 18.72
CA SER A 622 -19.59 -13.81 19.83
C SER A 622 -18.17 -13.29 20.03
N ARG A 623 -17.56 -12.76 18.98
CA ARG A 623 -16.24 -12.11 18.95
C ARG A 623 -16.31 -10.60 19.29
N ARG A 624 -17.33 -10.15 19.98
CA ARG A 624 -17.57 -8.74 20.29
C ARG A 624 -17.73 -7.86 19.04
N GLY A 625 -18.05 -8.48 17.90
CA GLY A 625 -18.22 -7.78 16.63
C GLY A 625 -19.52 -6.98 16.60
N GLN A 626 -19.44 -5.78 16.08
CA GLN A 626 -20.58 -4.88 15.82
C GLN A 626 -20.93 -4.99 14.33
N VAL A 627 -22.01 -5.72 14.01
CA VAL A 627 -22.47 -5.86 12.62
C VAL A 627 -23.06 -4.53 12.16
N GLU A 628 -22.47 -3.94 11.12
CA GLU A 628 -22.87 -2.64 10.56
C GLU A 628 -23.81 -2.77 9.37
N GLY A 629 -23.66 -3.86 8.60
CA GLY A 629 -24.44 -4.06 7.41
C GLY A 629 -24.42 -5.50 6.92
N GLN A 630 -25.43 -5.84 6.15
CA GLN A 630 -25.51 -7.08 5.41
C GLN A 630 -26.13 -6.83 4.04
N SER A 631 -25.65 -7.53 3.02
CA SER A 631 -26.26 -7.55 1.70
C SER A 631 -26.24 -8.98 1.15
N VAL A 632 -27.16 -9.26 0.27
CA VAL A 632 -27.22 -10.52 -0.45
C VAL A 632 -27.16 -10.19 -1.95
N GLU A 633 -26.15 -10.70 -2.63
CA GLU A 633 -25.95 -10.51 -4.06
C GLU A 633 -25.64 -11.87 -4.68
N ASP A 634 -26.42 -12.30 -5.67
CA ASP A 634 -26.22 -13.52 -6.47
C ASP A 634 -26.03 -14.80 -5.63
N GLY A 635 -26.80 -14.95 -4.54
CA GLY A 635 -26.71 -16.10 -3.63
C GLY A 635 -25.48 -16.09 -2.71
N GLN A 636 -24.72 -15.02 -2.73
CA GLN A 636 -23.65 -14.74 -1.77
C GLN A 636 -24.11 -13.66 -0.79
N SER A 637 -23.89 -13.91 0.47
CA SER A 637 -24.16 -12.95 1.55
C SER A 637 -22.88 -12.28 1.97
N LYS A 638 -22.88 -10.95 2.06
CA LYS A 638 -21.80 -10.12 2.60
C LYS A 638 -22.22 -9.59 3.96
N VAL A 639 -21.36 -9.75 4.94
CA VAL A 639 -21.53 -9.21 6.30
C VAL A 639 -20.38 -8.26 6.57
N GLN A 640 -20.72 -7.03 6.91
CA GLN A 640 -19.75 -6.02 7.35
C GLN A 640 -19.87 -5.83 8.85
N SER A 641 -18.73 -5.92 9.55
CA SER A 641 -18.68 -5.83 11.00
C SER A 641 -17.41 -5.14 11.46
N LYS A 642 -17.47 -4.47 12.60
CA LYS A 642 -16.28 -4.03 13.34
C LYS A 642 -16.01 -5.01 14.46
N VAL A 643 -14.80 -5.60 14.46
CA VAL A 643 -14.42 -6.64 15.43
C VAL A 643 -13.06 -6.28 16.04
N PRO A 644 -12.86 -6.45 17.35
CA PRO A 644 -11.55 -6.27 17.95
C PRO A 644 -10.53 -7.24 17.35
N LEU A 645 -9.31 -6.76 17.04
CA LEU A 645 -8.25 -7.60 16.47
C LEU A 645 -7.95 -8.82 17.35
N ALA A 646 -8.01 -8.68 18.68
CA ALA A 646 -7.77 -9.77 19.62
C ALA A 646 -8.69 -10.97 19.39
N GLU A 647 -9.91 -10.73 18.89
CA GLU A 647 -10.92 -11.77 18.66
C GLU A 647 -10.84 -12.38 17.25
N MET A 648 -10.00 -11.82 16.37
CA MET A 648 -9.88 -12.25 14.98
C MET A 648 -8.77 -13.30 14.75
N PHE A 649 -7.92 -13.55 15.75
CA PHE A 649 -6.89 -14.57 15.61
C PHE A 649 -7.49 -15.95 15.39
N GLY A 650 -6.99 -16.66 14.35
CA GLY A 650 -7.51 -17.95 13.95
C GLY A 650 -8.87 -17.92 13.25
N TYR A 651 -9.42 -16.74 12.97
CA TYR A 651 -10.74 -16.62 12.32
C TYR A 651 -10.81 -17.27 10.95
N ALA A 652 -9.74 -17.20 10.15
CA ALA A 652 -9.67 -17.83 8.83
C ALA A 652 -9.97 -19.35 8.91
N THR A 653 -9.38 -20.03 9.89
CA THR A 653 -9.60 -21.46 10.13
C THR A 653 -11.03 -21.73 10.60
N GLN A 654 -11.55 -20.90 11.50
CA GLN A 654 -12.91 -21.02 11.99
C GLN A 654 -13.94 -20.81 10.86
N LEU A 655 -13.77 -19.76 10.05
CA LEU A 655 -14.61 -19.46 8.91
C LEU A 655 -14.65 -20.62 7.90
N ARG A 656 -13.46 -21.14 7.53
CA ARG A 656 -13.36 -22.29 6.62
C ARG A 656 -14.05 -23.53 7.16
N SER A 657 -13.92 -23.80 8.46
CA SER A 657 -14.61 -24.91 9.12
C SER A 657 -16.12 -24.74 9.07
N MET A 658 -16.63 -23.54 9.38
CA MET A 658 -18.08 -23.24 9.42
C MET A 658 -18.72 -23.25 8.03
N THR A 659 -17.98 -22.87 6.98
CA THR A 659 -18.50 -22.70 5.62
C THR A 659 -18.07 -23.80 4.66
N GLN A 660 -17.44 -24.87 5.16
CA GLN A 660 -16.88 -25.94 4.34
C GLN A 660 -15.89 -25.42 3.28
N GLY A 661 -15.09 -24.42 3.65
CA GLY A 661 -14.09 -23.81 2.79
C GLY A 661 -14.65 -22.76 1.79
N ARG A 662 -15.96 -22.47 1.81
CA ARG A 662 -16.60 -21.55 0.86
C ARG A 662 -16.63 -20.09 1.32
N GLY A 663 -16.33 -19.83 2.59
CA GLY A 663 -16.28 -18.48 3.14
C GLY A 663 -14.94 -17.82 2.89
N ILE A 664 -14.97 -16.57 2.51
CA ILE A 664 -13.80 -15.69 2.43
C ILE A 664 -14.04 -14.47 3.32
N PHE A 665 -12.96 -13.89 3.83
CA PHE A 665 -13.05 -12.64 4.57
C PHE A 665 -11.87 -11.74 4.24
N SER A 666 -12.09 -10.47 4.43
CA SER A 666 -11.05 -9.45 4.48
C SER A 666 -11.19 -8.67 5.78
N MET A 667 -10.08 -8.16 6.29
CA MET A 667 -10.10 -7.25 7.42
C MET A 667 -9.06 -6.16 7.21
N GLU A 668 -9.43 -4.95 7.63
CA GLU A 668 -8.56 -3.78 7.61
C GLU A 668 -8.66 -3.05 8.95
N PHE A 669 -7.59 -2.36 9.34
CA PHE A 669 -7.62 -1.52 10.52
C PHE A 669 -8.64 -0.38 10.32
N SER A 670 -9.51 -0.18 11.29
CA SER A 670 -10.51 0.89 11.27
C SER A 670 -10.10 2.04 12.19
N HIS A 671 -10.08 1.79 13.49
CA HIS A 671 -9.79 2.79 14.52
C HIS A 671 -9.44 2.10 15.83
N TYR A 672 -9.08 2.88 16.85
CA TYR A 672 -8.96 2.42 18.22
C TYR A 672 -10.26 2.69 19.00
N GLU A 673 -10.73 1.72 19.78
CA GLU A 673 -11.91 1.83 20.63
C GLU A 673 -11.58 1.41 22.06
N GLU A 674 -12.36 1.90 23.03
CA GLU A 674 -12.13 1.61 24.44
C GLU A 674 -12.41 0.13 24.76
N VAL A 675 -11.44 -0.51 25.40
CA VAL A 675 -11.55 -1.91 25.84
C VAL A 675 -12.58 -2.01 26.96
N PRO A 676 -13.54 -2.96 26.92
CA PRO A 676 -14.46 -3.20 28.03
C PRO A 676 -13.71 -3.43 29.34
N ARG A 677 -14.23 -2.88 30.43
CA ARG A 677 -13.56 -2.81 31.73
C ARG A 677 -13.02 -4.17 32.24
N ASN A 678 -13.83 -5.22 32.11
CA ASN A 678 -13.45 -6.56 32.53
C ASN A 678 -12.25 -7.12 31.71
N VAL A 679 -12.19 -6.81 30.42
CA VAL A 679 -11.10 -7.23 29.53
C VAL A 679 -9.85 -6.37 29.81
N ALA A 680 -10.04 -5.06 29.99
CA ALA A 680 -8.95 -4.13 30.32
C ALA A 680 -8.24 -4.52 31.62
N GLU A 681 -8.99 -4.85 32.69
CA GLU A 681 -8.44 -5.30 33.97
C GLU A 681 -7.58 -6.58 33.82
N ALA A 682 -8.01 -7.53 32.98
CA ALA A 682 -7.24 -8.74 32.70
C ALA A 682 -5.93 -8.43 31.95
N ILE A 683 -5.98 -7.55 30.96
CA ILE A 683 -4.79 -7.13 30.17
C ILE A 683 -3.79 -6.38 31.06
N ILE A 684 -4.26 -5.44 31.87
CA ILE A 684 -3.45 -4.65 32.80
C ILE A 684 -2.75 -5.58 33.81
N SER A 685 -3.50 -6.50 34.41
CA SER A 685 -2.96 -7.44 35.40
C SER A 685 -1.87 -8.35 34.80
N LYS A 686 -2.07 -8.81 33.57
CA LYS A 686 -1.10 -9.64 32.85
C LYS A 686 0.20 -8.87 32.57
N ASN A 687 0.10 -7.61 32.14
CA ASN A 687 1.26 -6.81 31.80
C ASN A 687 2.03 -6.30 33.04
N GLN A 688 1.35 -6.09 34.16
CA GLN A 688 2.01 -5.69 35.42
C GLN A 688 2.64 -6.87 36.18
N GLY A 689 2.64 -8.08 35.64
CA GLY A 689 3.27 -9.26 36.25
C GLY A 689 2.55 -9.81 37.49
N ASN A 690 1.30 -9.45 37.69
CA ASN A 690 0.43 -9.90 38.79
C ASN A 690 -0.47 -11.05 38.29
N SER A 691 0.10 -12.13 37.77
CA SER A 691 -0.65 -13.35 37.42
C SER A 691 -0.26 -14.50 38.32
#